data_c463c97b44991cab39ef68263d1958f7
#
_entry.id   c463c97b44991cab39ef68263d1958f7
#
_cell.length_a   1.000
_cell.length_b   1.000
_cell.length_c   1.000
_cell.angle_alpha   90.00
_cell.angle_beta   90.00
_cell.angle_gamma   90.00
#
_symmetry.space_group_name_H-M   'P 1'
#
loop_
_entity.id
_entity.type
_entity.pdbx_description
1 polymer ?
#
loop_
_entity_poly.entity_id
_entity_poly.type
_entity_poly.pdbx_seq_one_letter_code
_entity_poly.pdbx_strand_id
1 'polypeptide(L)'
;EKKLLDKIKRLPQQGLPLENTSFDWLLQPSRSKAGIYATPDGKSILLSNGMVARMFRVLPNLSTLDIFNRMTGESMLRAVSSEGSLTIDGKRWELGGLAGQPERGYFQMEWVDQMTTRPGSFLIEDFRIEELQEDIKWARSRWALNKNVPTGKRLTFVLKGEKETEGVTVELHYDLYDHIPVIRKSMEVTNNTPQSIDIDAFQLEYLAFAEPESPGGGDPSKFRLPNIHVESDYACGGEFTERETDITEKWVADPEYTSQRNYPLLTPCILDVSPKLGPDYTLAAGQKFKSFSVYEMPFDSDDRERKGLFKRRLHYTVAPWATENPIFMHLTSSDPDVIRTAINQCATVGYEMVIISFGSGLNAEDISEENIVKYKSLVDYARNKGVELGCYSLLSSRWISDEVDVINPKTGKRGGMRFGSAPCLCSDWGYEYFHHIRTFFERTGMRCFEHDGSYPGDVCASTHHTYHKGLEDSQWNQFHKITDLYRWMCENGIYINVPDFYFLNGSTKTGIGYREANWSLPRQLNYDGTWDRMASACWSFVPLVEYQGGGEAATLEPLHEHLFEYKTHMMQNYGAGVQACYRGPRLYDTPETQAAVTEVIQWYKKYRDILNSDMIHLRRPDARDWDGFIHVNPHKKEKGLAMFFNPTHQEITRTIHIPLYYTGLTQTARIREKEQKPVTYKLNRDYTV
;
A
#
# COMPACT_ATOMS: atom_id res chain seq x y z
N GLU A 1 17.81 -25.07 25.52
CA GLU A 1 18.31 -23.76 25.94
C GLU A 1 19.77 -23.56 25.51
N LYS A 2 20.71 -24.44 25.94
CA LYS A 2 22.13 -24.32 25.60
C LYS A 2 22.36 -24.22 24.08
N LYS A 3 21.66 -25.02 23.26
CA LYS A 3 21.75 -25.01 21.80
C LYS A 3 21.38 -23.63 21.21
N LEU A 4 20.33 -23.00 21.75
CA LEU A 4 19.91 -21.66 21.30
C LEU A 4 20.94 -20.58 21.64
N LEU A 5 21.47 -20.58 22.87
CA LEU A 5 22.53 -19.64 23.29
C LEU A 5 23.79 -19.81 22.45
N ASP A 6 24.20 -21.03 22.17
CA ASP A 6 25.37 -21.31 21.32
C ASP A 6 25.14 -20.84 19.89
N LYS A 7 23.91 -20.91 19.40
CA LYS A 7 23.53 -20.42 18.08
C LYS A 7 23.56 -18.90 18.02
N ILE A 8 23.06 -18.21 19.06
CA ILE A 8 23.12 -16.74 19.17
C ILE A 8 24.58 -16.26 19.19
N LYS A 9 25.44 -16.88 19.99
CA LYS A 9 26.85 -16.50 20.12
C LYS A 9 27.66 -16.60 18.81
N ARG A 10 27.17 -17.36 17.83
CA ARG A 10 27.78 -17.47 16.50
C ARG A 10 27.45 -16.32 15.58
N LEU A 11 26.46 -15.49 15.93
CA LEU A 11 26.10 -14.33 15.15
C LEU A 11 27.17 -13.22 15.28
N PRO A 12 27.32 -12.37 14.27
CA PRO A 12 28.12 -11.17 14.41
C PRO A 12 27.65 -10.36 15.61
N GLN A 13 28.57 -9.75 16.35
CA GLN A 13 28.21 -8.95 17.52
C GLN A 13 27.96 -7.49 17.13
N GLN A 14 26.98 -6.88 17.76
CA GLN A 14 26.71 -5.46 17.73
C GLN A 14 26.85 -4.85 19.11
N GLY A 15 27.73 -3.88 19.26
CA GLY A 15 27.91 -3.15 20.52
C GLY A 15 26.68 -2.33 20.92
N LEU A 16 26.51 -2.14 22.23
CA LEU A 16 25.48 -1.29 22.82
C LEU A 16 26.15 -0.14 23.61
N PRO A 17 25.57 1.07 23.68
CA PRO A 17 24.34 1.49 23.00
C PRO A 17 24.51 1.58 21.47
N LEU A 18 23.39 1.50 20.74
CA LEU A 18 23.39 1.63 19.29
C LEU A 18 23.69 3.08 18.89
N GLU A 19 24.50 3.24 17.87
CA GLU A 19 24.79 4.56 17.30
C GLU A 19 23.63 5.02 16.38
N ASN A 20 23.44 6.34 16.32
CA ASN A 20 22.48 6.95 15.41
C ASN A 20 22.99 6.90 13.97
N THR A 21 22.04 6.88 13.03
CA THR A 21 22.32 6.99 11.61
C THR A 21 22.94 8.35 11.30
N SER A 22 24.05 8.35 10.56
CA SER A 22 24.82 9.57 10.22
C SER A 22 24.48 10.13 8.82
N PHE A 23 23.55 9.54 8.10
CA PHE A 23 23.17 9.92 6.75
C PHE A 23 21.65 9.98 6.58
N ASP A 24 21.19 10.75 5.59
CA ASP A 24 19.78 10.75 5.22
C ASP A 24 19.53 9.62 4.20
N TRP A 25 18.76 8.63 4.60
CA TRP A 25 18.47 7.46 3.77
C TRP A 25 17.62 7.79 2.53
N LEU A 26 16.84 8.86 2.57
CA LEU A 26 16.09 9.32 1.39
C LEU A 26 17.03 9.79 0.26
N LEU A 27 18.22 10.25 0.62
CA LEU A 27 19.25 10.68 -0.33
C LEU A 27 20.29 9.58 -0.62
N GLN A 28 20.59 8.74 0.37
CA GLN A 28 21.64 7.72 0.31
C GLN A 28 21.15 6.34 0.78
N PRO A 29 20.12 5.76 0.14
CA PRO A 29 19.50 4.51 0.61
C PRO A 29 20.45 3.32 0.57
N SER A 30 21.41 3.30 -0.36
CA SER A 30 22.37 2.18 -0.54
C SER A 30 23.32 1.96 0.64
N ARG A 31 23.42 2.91 1.58
CA ARG A 31 24.29 2.79 2.77
C ARG A 31 23.68 1.90 3.86
N SER A 32 22.42 1.53 3.75
CA SER A 32 21.68 0.82 4.78
C SER A 32 21.37 -0.61 4.32
N LYS A 33 21.89 -1.61 5.04
CA LYS A 33 21.63 -3.03 4.78
C LYS A 33 21.22 -3.75 6.03
N ALA A 34 20.27 -4.68 5.89
CA ALA A 34 19.79 -5.53 6.96
C ALA A 34 20.85 -6.51 7.45
N GLY A 35 20.97 -6.66 8.76
CA GLY A 35 21.81 -7.63 9.40
C GLY A 35 21.18 -8.18 10.69
N ILE A 36 21.66 -9.33 11.12
CA ILE A 36 21.21 -9.99 12.33
C ILE A 36 22.43 -10.22 13.22
N TYR A 37 22.35 -9.72 14.45
CA TYR A 37 23.50 -9.64 15.35
C TYR A 37 23.16 -10.20 16.72
N ALA A 38 24.17 -10.68 17.44
CA ALA A 38 24.06 -10.93 18.88
C ALA A 38 24.44 -9.66 19.67
N THR A 39 23.78 -9.47 20.82
CA THR A 39 24.26 -8.51 21.82
C THR A 39 25.56 -9.01 22.47
N PRO A 40 26.40 -8.11 23.05
CA PRO A 40 27.71 -8.51 23.61
C PRO A 40 27.63 -9.58 24.70
N ASP A 41 26.53 -9.63 25.45
CA ASP A 41 26.28 -10.67 26.46
C ASP A 41 25.83 -12.03 25.86
N GLY A 42 25.58 -12.08 24.56
CA GLY A 42 25.15 -13.27 23.84
C GLY A 42 23.75 -13.78 24.22
N LYS A 43 22.90 -12.93 24.83
CA LYS A 43 21.57 -13.33 25.31
C LYS A 43 20.43 -12.86 24.42
N SER A 44 20.68 -11.85 23.58
CA SER A 44 19.66 -11.23 22.73
C SER A 44 20.08 -11.18 21.27
N ILE A 45 19.10 -11.14 20.39
CA ILE A 45 19.27 -10.99 18.94
C ILE A 45 18.82 -9.58 18.54
N LEU A 46 19.62 -8.95 17.69
CA LEU A 46 19.34 -7.63 17.11
C LEU A 46 19.13 -7.77 15.62
N LEU A 47 17.96 -7.34 15.14
CA LEU A 47 17.64 -7.22 13.72
C LEU A 47 17.74 -5.75 13.37
N SER A 48 18.78 -5.34 12.60
CA SER A 48 19.07 -3.93 12.33
C SER A 48 19.58 -3.69 10.92
N ASN A 49 19.17 -2.58 10.33
CA ASN A 49 19.72 -2.06 9.07
C ASN A 49 20.43 -0.70 9.23
N GLY A 50 20.71 -0.30 10.46
CA GLY A 50 21.34 0.99 10.78
C GLY A 50 20.36 2.14 10.95
N MET A 51 19.11 2.01 10.54
CA MET A 51 18.04 3.03 10.69
C MET A 51 17.00 2.63 11.73
N VAL A 52 16.65 1.37 11.77
CA VAL A 52 15.78 0.77 12.77
C VAL A 52 16.41 -0.51 13.28
N ALA A 53 16.21 -0.82 14.55
CA ALA A 53 16.64 -2.07 15.15
C ALA A 53 15.54 -2.62 16.06
N ARG A 54 15.27 -3.90 15.95
CA ARG A 54 14.37 -4.62 16.86
C ARG A 54 15.19 -5.63 17.65
N MET A 55 15.10 -5.58 18.98
CA MET A 55 15.83 -6.44 19.88
C MET A 55 14.95 -7.50 20.50
N PHE A 56 15.40 -8.76 20.44
CA PHE A 56 14.68 -9.89 20.97
C PHE A 56 15.49 -10.59 22.06
N ARG A 57 14.88 -10.82 23.21
CA ARG A 57 15.34 -11.85 24.15
C ARG A 57 14.78 -13.18 23.67
N VAL A 58 15.61 -14.21 23.69
CA VAL A 58 15.20 -15.55 23.24
C VAL A 58 14.87 -16.45 24.43
N LEU A 59 15.62 -16.36 25.53
CA LEU A 59 15.40 -17.15 26.73
C LEU A 59 15.12 -16.24 27.93
N PRO A 60 14.24 -16.68 28.88
CA PRO A 60 13.55 -17.98 28.97
C PRO A 60 12.46 -18.20 27.94
N ASN A 61 11.97 -17.14 27.27
CA ASN A 61 11.05 -17.25 26.14
C ASN A 61 11.25 -16.05 25.21
N LEU A 62 10.77 -16.17 23.97
CA LEU A 62 10.88 -15.11 22.97
C LEU A 62 10.10 -13.87 23.41
N SER A 63 10.74 -12.72 23.37
CA SER A 63 10.06 -11.45 23.58
C SER A 63 10.84 -10.29 22.94
N THR A 64 10.13 -9.40 22.24
CA THR A 64 10.68 -8.12 21.82
C THR A 64 10.96 -7.26 23.04
N LEU A 65 12.22 -6.83 23.21
CA LEU A 65 12.62 -5.95 24.29
C LEU A 65 12.49 -4.48 23.92
N ASP A 66 12.80 -4.14 22.67
CA ASP A 66 12.73 -2.77 22.20
C ASP A 66 12.72 -2.66 20.67
N ILE A 67 12.23 -1.54 20.20
CA ILE A 67 12.42 -1.04 18.82
C ILE A 67 13.17 0.28 18.93
N PHE A 68 14.38 0.32 18.39
CA PHE A 68 15.22 1.53 18.38
C PHE A 68 15.03 2.27 17.05
N ASN A 69 14.60 3.51 17.15
CA ASN A 69 14.66 4.43 16.02
C ASN A 69 16.08 5.03 15.96
N ARG A 70 16.93 4.45 15.15
CA ARG A 70 18.34 4.89 15.05
C ARG A 70 18.49 6.21 14.27
N MET A 71 17.44 6.66 13.60
CA MET A 71 17.42 7.97 12.92
C MET A 71 17.26 9.12 13.93
N THR A 72 16.58 8.88 15.05
CA THR A 72 16.35 9.88 16.12
C THR A 72 17.10 9.59 17.41
N GLY A 73 17.52 8.34 17.61
CA GLY A 73 18.16 7.89 18.85
C GLY A 73 17.16 7.44 19.93
N GLU A 74 15.89 7.25 19.60
CA GLU A 74 14.85 6.93 20.56
C GLU A 74 14.62 5.43 20.71
N SER A 75 14.52 4.96 21.95
CA SER A 75 13.85 3.70 22.30
C SER A 75 12.36 3.91 22.25
N MET A 76 11.62 3.08 21.51
CA MET A 76 10.21 3.31 21.25
C MET A 76 9.28 2.56 22.19
N LEU A 77 9.75 1.48 22.85
CA LEU A 77 8.93 0.66 23.73
C LEU A 77 9.19 0.96 25.20
N ARG A 78 8.12 1.02 26.00
CA ARG A 78 8.16 1.18 27.46
C ARG A 78 7.98 -0.12 28.25
N ALA A 79 7.51 -1.18 27.58
CA ALA A 79 7.22 -2.43 28.25
C ALA A 79 7.35 -3.63 27.33
N VAL A 80 7.63 -4.78 27.96
CA VAL A 80 7.74 -6.07 27.30
C VAL A 80 6.38 -6.76 27.30
N SER A 81 6.00 -7.34 26.17
CA SER A 81 4.72 -8.02 25.97
C SER A 81 4.94 -9.38 25.30
N SER A 82 3.87 -10.11 25.03
CA SER A 82 3.93 -11.26 24.12
C SER A 82 4.13 -10.80 22.68
N GLU A 83 4.57 -11.71 21.81
CA GLU A 83 4.76 -11.40 20.37
C GLU A 83 3.44 -11.40 19.57
N GLY A 84 2.36 -11.76 20.20
CA GLY A 84 1.03 -11.87 19.64
C GLY A 84 0.23 -12.94 20.33
N SER A 85 -0.88 -13.36 19.72
CA SER A 85 -1.73 -14.41 20.27
C SER A 85 -2.45 -15.19 19.19
N LEU A 86 -2.88 -16.42 19.56
CA LEU A 86 -3.79 -17.26 18.79
C LEU A 86 -4.98 -17.64 19.65
N THR A 87 -6.18 -17.60 19.07
CA THR A 87 -7.35 -18.21 19.66
C THR A 87 -7.65 -19.50 18.92
N ILE A 88 -7.46 -20.63 19.61
CA ILE A 88 -7.63 -21.98 19.06
C ILE A 88 -8.77 -22.64 19.81
N ASP A 89 -9.77 -23.14 19.09
CA ASP A 89 -10.95 -23.83 19.64
C ASP A 89 -11.57 -23.05 20.82
N GLY A 90 -11.71 -21.73 20.65
CA GLY A 90 -12.34 -20.83 21.62
C GLY A 90 -11.43 -20.35 22.75
N LYS A 91 -10.19 -20.82 22.85
CA LYS A 91 -9.26 -20.40 23.90
C LYS A 91 -8.08 -19.61 23.35
N ARG A 92 -7.80 -18.47 23.99
CA ARG A 92 -6.69 -17.57 23.61
C ARG A 92 -5.37 -18.03 24.24
N TRP A 93 -4.32 -18.08 23.41
CA TRP A 93 -2.95 -18.42 23.79
C TRP A 93 -1.99 -17.33 23.38
N GLU A 94 -1.10 -16.92 24.26
CA GLU A 94 -0.04 -15.97 23.96
C GLU A 94 1.12 -16.64 23.22
N LEU A 95 1.80 -15.89 22.36
CA LEU A 95 2.98 -16.33 21.62
C LEU A 95 4.23 -15.70 22.26
N GLY A 96 5.05 -16.50 22.89
CA GLY A 96 6.19 -15.99 23.64
C GLY A 96 5.77 -15.07 24.78
N GLY A 97 6.61 -14.10 25.09
CA GLY A 97 6.37 -13.11 26.12
C GLY A 97 7.07 -13.41 27.45
N LEU A 98 7.44 -12.34 28.14
CA LEU A 98 8.01 -12.35 29.47
C LEU A 98 7.09 -11.63 30.45
N ALA A 99 7.07 -12.09 31.69
CA ALA A 99 6.30 -11.53 32.80
C ALA A 99 7.24 -11.10 33.94
N GLY A 100 6.74 -10.17 34.78
CA GLY A 100 7.46 -9.72 35.96
C GLY A 100 8.22 -8.41 35.80
N GLN A 101 7.87 -7.61 34.77
CA GLN A 101 8.38 -6.22 34.67
C GLN A 101 7.87 -5.42 35.87
N PRO A 102 8.76 -4.78 36.67
CA PRO A 102 8.34 -4.09 37.90
C PRO A 102 7.50 -2.85 37.66
N GLU A 103 7.79 -2.09 36.60
CA GLU A 103 7.12 -0.83 36.23
C GLU A 103 6.86 -0.81 34.72
N ARG A 104 5.67 -0.44 34.30
CA ARG A 104 5.31 -0.47 32.89
C ARG A 104 5.38 0.89 32.17
N GLY A 105 5.65 1.95 32.92
CA GLY A 105 5.85 3.29 32.37
C GLY A 105 7.18 3.49 31.64
N TYR A 106 8.15 2.66 31.98
CA TYR A 106 9.48 2.63 31.37
C TYR A 106 10.10 1.25 31.51
N PHE A 107 11.21 1.00 30.78
CA PHE A 107 11.85 -0.30 30.77
C PHE A 107 13.34 -0.18 31.06
N GLN A 108 13.84 -1.03 31.94
CA GLN A 108 15.28 -1.16 32.25
C GLN A 108 15.78 -2.56 31.87
N MET A 109 16.88 -2.61 31.14
CA MET A 109 17.44 -3.88 30.63
C MET A 109 17.83 -4.83 31.75
N GLU A 110 18.21 -4.32 32.91
CA GLU A 110 18.58 -5.11 34.08
C GLU A 110 17.43 -5.96 34.63
N TRP A 111 16.20 -5.60 34.34
CA TRP A 111 15.03 -6.36 34.77
C TRP A 111 14.86 -7.67 34.01
N VAL A 112 15.36 -7.75 32.78
CA VAL A 112 15.12 -8.89 31.90
C VAL A 112 15.60 -10.22 32.47
N ASP A 113 16.77 -10.23 33.12
CA ASP A 113 17.33 -11.46 33.70
C ASP A 113 16.51 -12.03 34.88
N GLN A 114 15.60 -11.24 35.43
CA GLN A 114 14.69 -11.64 36.51
C GLN A 114 13.28 -11.94 36.02
N MET A 115 12.98 -11.63 34.75
CA MET A 115 11.68 -11.92 34.17
C MET A 115 11.52 -13.40 33.81
N THR A 116 10.30 -13.86 33.84
CA THR A 116 9.95 -15.27 33.61
C THR A 116 9.05 -15.41 32.39
N THR A 117 8.96 -16.64 31.88
CA THR A 117 8.03 -16.99 30.81
C THR A 117 6.58 -16.71 31.24
N ARG A 118 5.79 -16.12 30.35
CA ARG A 118 4.35 -15.96 30.58
C ARG A 118 3.67 -17.33 30.68
N PRO A 119 2.86 -17.57 31.73
CA PRO A 119 2.22 -18.87 31.94
C PRO A 119 1.31 -19.25 30.76
N GLY A 120 1.42 -20.49 30.30
CA GLY A 120 0.57 -21.02 29.22
C GLY A 120 0.88 -20.54 27.82
N SER A 121 1.93 -19.72 27.62
CA SER A 121 2.34 -19.24 26.30
C SER A 121 3.02 -20.34 25.47
N PHE A 122 2.99 -20.16 24.15
CA PHE A 122 3.85 -20.93 23.24
C PHE A 122 5.32 -20.62 23.52
N LEU A 123 6.16 -21.65 23.49
CA LEU A 123 7.56 -21.57 23.90
C LEU A 123 8.49 -21.57 22.69
N ILE A 124 9.55 -20.78 22.77
CA ILE A 124 10.61 -20.79 21.77
C ILE A 124 11.29 -22.15 21.63
N GLU A 125 11.39 -22.64 20.43
CA GLU A 125 12.09 -23.89 20.11
C GLU A 125 13.39 -23.66 19.35
N ASP A 126 13.33 -22.82 18.30
CA ASP A 126 14.49 -22.52 17.45
C ASP A 126 14.29 -21.17 16.73
N PHE A 127 15.33 -20.74 16.05
CA PHE A 127 15.27 -19.65 15.08
C PHE A 127 16.10 -19.96 13.84
N ARG A 128 15.78 -19.33 12.73
CA ARG A 128 16.56 -19.41 11.49
C ARG A 128 16.66 -18.06 10.81
N ILE A 129 17.68 -17.92 9.98
CA ILE A 129 17.96 -16.71 9.22
C ILE A 129 17.95 -17.07 7.74
N GLU A 130 17.23 -16.29 6.96
CA GLU A 130 17.08 -16.48 5.52
C GLU A 130 17.19 -15.12 4.81
N GLU A 131 17.45 -15.15 3.51
CA GLU A 131 17.32 -13.96 2.68
C GLU A 131 15.84 -13.61 2.54
N LEU A 132 15.54 -12.31 2.56
CA LEU A 132 14.19 -11.81 2.33
C LEU A 132 13.74 -12.18 0.92
N GLN A 133 12.52 -12.72 0.81
CA GLN A 133 11.90 -13.02 -0.48
C GLN A 133 10.86 -11.94 -0.79
N GLU A 134 10.74 -11.59 -2.08
CA GLU A 134 9.65 -10.74 -2.51
C GLU A 134 8.29 -11.41 -2.23
N ASP A 135 7.32 -10.63 -1.80
CA ASP A 135 5.99 -11.16 -1.45
C ASP A 135 5.20 -11.59 -2.70
N ILE A 136 5.29 -10.81 -3.76
CA ILE A 136 4.67 -11.11 -5.07
C ILE A 136 5.78 -11.15 -6.12
N LYS A 137 5.87 -12.24 -6.86
CA LYS A 137 6.79 -12.38 -8.00
C LYS A 137 6.27 -11.62 -9.21
N TRP A 138 6.47 -10.32 -9.16
CA TRP A 138 5.95 -9.40 -10.16
C TRP A 138 6.66 -9.55 -11.52
N ALA A 139 5.87 -9.52 -12.58
CA ALA A 139 6.34 -9.63 -13.98
C ALA A 139 6.84 -8.30 -14.55
N ARG A 140 7.61 -7.56 -13.85
CA ARG A 140 8.24 -6.25 -14.13
C ARG A 140 7.96 -5.63 -15.50
N SER A 141 7.27 -4.47 -15.50
CA SER A 141 6.83 -3.77 -16.70
C SER A 141 7.85 -2.73 -17.17
N ARG A 142 7.90 -2.52 -18.49
CA ARG A 142 8.70 -1.45 -19.12
C ARG A 142 8.31 -0.04 -18.66
N TRP A 143 7.07 0.16 -18.17
CA TRP A 143 6.56 1.47 -17.73
C TRP A 143 6.80 1.74 -16.24
N ALA A 144 7.43 0.85 -15.52
CA ALA A 144 7.71 1.02 -14.11
C ALA A 144 8.99 1.84 -13.88
N LEU A 145 8.93 2.75 -12.92
CA LEU A 145 10.10 3.51 -12.46
C LEU A 145 11.07 2.61 -11.69
N ASN A 146 10.55 1.73 -10.84
CA ASN A 146 11.33 0.78 -10.05
C ASN A 146 11.05 -0.66 -10.48
N LYS A 147 12.09 -1.35 -10.97
CA LYS A 147 12.05 -2.76 -11.36
C LYS A 147 12.89 -3.65 -10.44
N ASN A 148 13.37 -3.11 -9.33
CA ASN A 148 14.22 -3.84 -8.42
C ASN A 148 13.42 -4.86 -7.60
N VAL A 149 14.04 -6.00 -7.33
CA VAL A 149 13.55 -6.95 -6.34
C VAL A 149 13.94 -6.43 -4.97
N PRO A 150 13.02 -6.28 -4.01
CA PRO A 150 13.39 -5.89 -2.67
C PRO A 150 14.26 -6.95 -2.01
N THR A 151 15.29 -6.52 -1.30
CA THR A 151 16.24 -7.36 -0.59
C THR A 151 16.22 -7.07 0.91
N GLY A 152 16.77 -7.98 1.69
CA GLY A 152 16.85 -7.85 3.13
C GLY A 152 17.11 -9.19 3.80
N LYS A 153 16.77 -9.28 5.08
CA LYS A 153 16.92 -10.50 5.89
C LYS A 153 15.59 -10.88 6.53
N ARG A 154 15.36 -12.18 6.59
CA ARG A 154 14.26 -12.76 7.35
C ARG A 154 14.82 -13.47 8.59
N LEU A 155 14.32 -13.10 9.76
CA LEU A 155 14.53 -13.80 11.02
C LEU A 155 13.22 -14.50 11.37
N THR A 156 13.26 -15.83 11.45
CA THR A 156 12.09 -16.64 11.80
C THR A 156 12.32 -17.28 13.18
N PHE A 157 11.38 -17.08 14.07
CA PHE A 157 11.33 -17.79 15.36
C PHE A 157 10.29 -18.89 15.29
N VAL A 158 10.66 -20.07 15.75
CA VAL A 158 9.79 -21.24 15.83
C VAL A 158 9.31 -21.43 17.25
N LEU A 159 8.02 -21.35 17.46
CA LEU A 159 7.37 -21.55 18.75
C LEU A 159 6.56 -22.85 18.73
N LYS A 160 6.53 -23.59 19.85
CA LYS A 160 5.73 -24.79 20.01
C LYS A 160 4.70 -24.63 21.12
N GLY A 161 3.55 -25.23 20.91
CA GLY A 161 2.55 -25.39 21.94
C GLY A 161 2.89 -26.55 22.87
N GLU A 162 2.37 -26.49 24.07
CA GLU A 162 2.47 -27.56 25.08
C GLU A 162 1.10 -27.92 25.62
N LYS A 163 0.97 -29.11 26.22
CA LYS A 163 -0.29 -29.60 26.83
C LYS A 163 -1.45 -29.56 25.82
N GLU A 164 -2.42 -28.67 26.03
CA GLU A 164 -3.61 -28.55 25.17
C GLU A 164 -3.29 -28.16 23.73
N THR A 165 -2.15 -27.50 23.51
CA THR A 165 -1.68 -27.05 22.19
C THR A 165 -0.51 -27.86 21.66
N GLU A 166 -0.20 -29.02 22.29
CA GLU A 166 0.86 -29.91 21.81
C GLU A 166 0.58 -30.33 20.35
N GLY A 167 1.61 -30.27 19.50
CA GLY A 167 1.50 -30.55 18.09
C GLY A 167 1.15 -29.31 17.22
N VAL A 168 0.89 -28.15 17.82
CA VAL A 168 0.74 -26.89 17.09
C VAL A 168 2.07 -26.15 17.12
N THR A 169 2.56 -25.77 15.95
CA THR A 169 3.79 -24.99 15.78
C THR A 169 3.47 -23.65 15.15
N VAL A 170 4.08 -22.59 15.66
CA VAL A 170 3.95 -21.24 15.13
C VAL A 170 5.30 -20.71 14.69
N GLU A 171 5.38 -20.25 13.46
CA GLU A 171 6.53 -19.51 12.97
C GLU A 171 6.18 -18.03 12.93
N LEU A 172 7.01 -17.20 13.57
CA LEU A 172 6.94 -15.75 13.49
C LEU A 172 8.07 -15.26 12.60
N HIS A 173 7.70 -14.61 11.48
CA HIS A 173 8.63 -14.06 10.53
C HIS A 173 8.79 -12.56 10.75
N TYR A 174 10.04 -12.11 10.88
CA TYR A 174 10.42 -10.71 10.96
C TYR A 174 11.34 -10.40 9.79
N ASP A 175 10.82 -9.65 8.82
CA ASP A 175 11.59 -9.27 7.63
C ASP A 175 12.05 -7.84 7.76
N LEU A 176 13.37 -7.62 7.67
CA LEU A 176 13.95 -6.29 7.63
C LEU A 176 14.47 -6.01 6.22
N TYR A 177 13.96 -4.94 5.63
CA TYR A 177 14.35 -4.52 4.29
C TYR A 177 15.69 -3.79 4.28
N ASP A 178 16.46 -3.98 3.21
CA ASP A 178 17.58 -3.13 2.89
C ASP A 178 17.06 -1.75 2.44
N HIS A 179 17.77 -0.70 2.77
CA HIS A 179 17.59 0.66 2.24
C HIS A 179 16.36 1.43 2.72
N ILE A 180 15.52 0.84 3.54
CA ILE A 180 14.35 1.50 4.15
C ILE A 180 14.17 1.05 5.61
N PRO A 181 13.67 1.92 6.51
CA PRO A 181 13.50 1.57 7.92
C PRO A 181 12.20 0.79 8.17
N VAL A 182 12.03 -0.34 7.49
CA VAL A 182 10.77 -1.10 7.51
C VAL A 182 10.99 -2.53 7.96
N ILE A 183 10.20 -2.95 8.94
CA ILE A 183 10.08 -4.34 9.38
C ILE A 183 8.70 -4.84 9.00
N ARG A 184 8.65 -6.00 8.32
CA ARG A 184 7.42 -6.73 8.04
C ARG A 184 7.31 -7.91 8.98
N LYS A 185 6.16 -8.09 9.60
CA LYS A 185 5.88 -9.24 10.47
C LYS A 185 4.73 -10.06 9.90
N SER A 186 4.87 -11.39 9.94
CA SER A 186 3.85 -12.36 9.56
C SER A 186 3.95 -13.62 10.41
N MET A 187 2.92 -14.44 10.35
CA MET A 187 2.78 -15.65 11.15
C MET A 187 2.35 -16.83 10.28
N GLU A 188 2.89 -17.99 10.58
CA GLU A 188 2.48 -19.26 9.98
C GLU A 188 2.21 -20.28 11.07
N VAL A 189 1.04 -20.91 11.07
CA VAL A 189 0.62 -21.93 12.05
C VAL A 189 0.54 -23.27 11.35
N THR A 190 1.23 -24.26 11.90
CA THR A 190 1.18 -25.65 11.39
C THR A 190 0.46 -26.53 12.40
N ASN A 191 -0.54 -27.27 11.93
CA ASN A 191 -1.28 -28.23 12.72
C ASN A 191 -0.70 -29.65 12.52
N ASN A 192 0.19 -30.06 13.42
CA ASN A 192 0.75 -31.43 13.42
C ASN A 192 -0.04 -32.38 14.34
N THR A 193 -1.22 -31.99 14.77
CA THR A 193 -2.13 -32.87 15.52
C THR A 193 -2.90 -33.79 14.57
N PRO A 194 -3.45 -34.91 15.04
CA PRO A 194 -4.24 -35.81 14.20
C PRO A 194 -5.65 -35.28 13.86
N GLN A 195 -6.07 -34.14 14.42
CA GLN A 195 -7.40 -33.59 14.26
C GLN A 195 -7.35 -32.16 13.70
N SER A 196 -8.46 -31.71 13.09
CA SER A 196 -8.61 -30.31 12.73
C SER A 196 -8.70 -29.43 13.98
N ILE A 197 -8.18 -28.22 13.87
CA ILE A 197 -8.32 -27.16 14.88
C ILE A 197 -8.94 -25.93 14.23
N ASP A 198 -9.68 -25.14 15.01
CA ASP A 198 -10.22 -23.86 14.56
C ASP A 198 -9.33 -22.72 15.04
N ILE A 199 -8.83 -21.93 14.10
CA ILE A 199 -8.19 -20.64 14.39
C ILE A 199 -9.28 -19.58 14.33
N ASP A 200 -9.84 -19.27 15.50
CA ASP A 200 -10.98 -18.35 15.62
C ASP A 200 -10.55 -16.90 15.42
N ALA A 201 -9.40 -16.54 15.97
CA ALA A 201 -8.82 -15.20 15.93
C ALA A 201 -7.31 -15.28 16.13
N PHE A 202 -6.62 -14.22 15.76
CA PHE A 202 -5.20 -14.02 16.06
C PHE A 202 -4.85 -12.55 16.22
N GLN A 203 -3.76 -12.32 16.94
CA GLN A 203 -3.15 -11.02 17.11
C GLN A 203 -1.72 -11.12 16.57
N LEU A 204 -1.44 -10.40 15.48
CA LEU A 204 -0.16 -10.50 14.79
C LEU A 204 0.92 -9.65 15.47
N GLU A 205 0.54 -8.49 16.02
CA GLU A 205 1.46 -7.61 16.71
C GLU A 205 0.80 -7.08 17.99
N TYR A 206 1.60 -6.96 19.04
CA TYR A 206 1.19 -6.41 20.31
C TYR A 206 2.40 -5.74 20.97
N LEU A 207 2.47 -4.41 20.88
CA LEU A 207 3.64 -3.64 21.33
C LEU A 207 3.23 -2.49 22.26
N ALA A 208 3.91 -2.40 23.39
CA ALA A 208 3.71 -1.34 24.38
C ALA A 208 4.65 -0.16 24.08
N PHE A 209 4.18 0.80 23.31
CA PHE A 209 4.95 1.99 22.96
C PHE A 209 5.01 3.00 24.09
N ALA A 210 6.10 3.78 24.12
CA ALA A 210 6.14 5.01 24.87
C ALA A 210 5.18 6.02 24.24
N GLU A 211 4.28 6.56 25.04
CA GLU A 211 3.32 7.54 24.56
C GLU A 211 4.00 8.90 24.30
N PRO A 212 3.73 9.57 23.16
CA PRO A 212 4.29 10.89 22.88
C PRO A 212 3.66 12.03 23.70
N GLU A 213 2.45 11.77 24.23
CA GLU A 213 1.78 12.65 25.19
C GLU A 213 0.96 11.83 26.18
N SER A 214 0.78 12.35 27.38
CA SER A 214 0.06 11.66 28.46
C SER A 214 -0.86 12.65 29.17
N PRO A 215 -1.98 13.06 28.56
CA PRO A 215 -2.95 13.95 29.19
C PRO A 215 -3.65 13.25 30.38
N GLY A 216 -3.94 14.01 31.44
CA GLY A 216 -4.61 13.49 32.64
C GLY A 216 -6.04 13.01 32.37
N GLY A 217 -6.69 13.50 31.32
CA GLY A 217 -8.05 13.13 30.91
C GLY A 217 -8.33 13.57 29.48
N GLY A 218 -9.55 13.42 29.05
CA GLY A 218 -9.99 13.79 27.70
C GLY A 218 -10.36 12.57 26.85
N ASP A 219 -10.67 12.81 25.59
CA ASP A 219 -11.05 11.78 24.64
C ASP A 219 -9.79 11.08 24.09
N PRO A 220 -9.56 9.80 24.42
CA PRO A 220 -8.35 9.08 23.98
C PRO A 220 -8.17 9.01 22.46
N SER A 221 -9.26 9.08 21.69
CA SER A 221 -9.19 9.06 20.21
C SER A 221 -8.49 10.29 19.61
N LYS A 222 -8.32 11.34 20.42
CA LYS A 222 -7.65 12.58 20.03
C LYS A 222 -6.24 12.71 20.54
N PHE A 223 -5.77 11.74 21.34
CA PHE A 223 -4.41 11.77 21.85
C PHE A 223 -3.42 11.51 20.71
N ARG A 224 -2.28 12.16 20.78
CA ARG A 224 -1.20 11.95 19.83
C ARG A 224 -0.67 10.51 19.94
N LEU A 225 -0.59 9.83 18.80
CA LEU A 225 -0.09 8.47 18.73
C LEU A 225 1.43 8.44 18.54
N PRO A 226 2.10 7.34 18.86
CA PRO A 226 3.52 7.13 18.53
C PRO A 226 3.82 7.38 17.05
N ASN A 227 5.00 7.93 16.78
CA ASN A 227 5.39 8.39 15.45
C ASN A 227 5.92 7.23 14.60
N ILE A 228 5.02 6.35 14.21
CA ILE A 228 5.28 5.16 13.39
C ILE A 228 4.17 4.97 12.37
N HIS A 229 4.53 4.59 11.15
CA HIS A 229 3.58 4.14 10.14
C HIS A 229 3.37 2.64 10.28
N VAL A 230 2.13 2.22 10.35
CA VAL A 230 1.73 0.81 10.40
C VAL A 230 0.72 0.57 9.30
N GLU A 231 0.94 -0.46 8.50
CA GLU A 231 0.10 -0.79 7.34
C GLU A 231 0.08 -2.30 7.15
N SER A 232 -1.10 -2.88 6.96
CA SER A 232 -1.23 -4.31 6.67
C SER A 232 -1.65 -4.58 5.24
N ASP A 233 -1.38 -5.79 4.75
CA ASP A 233 -1.92 -6.26 3.48
C ASP A 233 -3.32 -6.89 3.63
N TYR A 234 -3.94 -6.73 4.79
CA TYR A 234 -5.35 -7.05 5.05
C TYR A 234 -6.15 -5.75 5.17
N ALA A 235 -6.35 -5.08 4.04
CA ALA A 235 -7.03 -3.79 3.96
C ALA A 235 -8.53 -3.98 3.82
N CYS A 236 -9.26 -3.88 4.91
CA CYS A 236 -10.70 -4.19 5.00
C CYS A 236 -11.52 -2.95 5.38
N GLY A 237 -11.40 -1.88 4.69
CA GLY A 237 -12.18 -0.67 4.98
C GLY A 237 -12.98 -0.20 3.79
N GLY A 238 -12.39 -0.28 2.60
CA GLY A 238 -13.00 0.09 1.35
C GLY A 238 -13.31 1.56 1.23
N GLU A 239 -12.31 2.40 1.38
CA GLU A 239 -12.38 3.84 1.15
C GLU A 239 -11.06 4.32 0.54
N PHE A 240 -11.02 5.57 0.12
CA PHE A 240 -9.88 6.11 -0.62
C PHE A 240 -8.68 6.54 0.23
N THR A 241 -8.70 6.30 1.53
CA THR A 241 -7.63 6.63 2.44
C THR A 241 -7.10 5.39 3.16
N GLU A 242 -5.82 5.36 3.49
CA GLU A 242 -5.20 4.28 4.27
C GLU A 242 -5.96 4.01 5.56
N ARG A 243 -6.33 5.06 6.28
CA ARG A 243 -6.99 4.96 7.58
C ARG A 243 -8.33 4.23 7.52
N GLU A 244 -9.02 4.33 6.39
CA GLU A 244 -10.33 3.72 6.21
C GLU A 244 -10.25 2.34 5.57
N THR A 245 -9.13 2.04 4.90
CA THR A 245 -8.90 0.74 4.26
C THR A 245 -8.20 -0.25 5.16
N ASP A 246 -7.33 0.19 6.06
CA ASP A 246 -6.68 -0.68 7.03
C ASP A 246 -7.42 -0.64 8.37
N ILE A 247 -8.14 -1.70 8.68
CA ILE A 247 -8.89 -1.85 9.94
C ILE A 247 -8.24 -2.86 10.89
N THR A 248 -7.04 -3.31 10.61
CA THR A 248 -6.30 -4.23 11.46
C THR A 248 -5.50 -3.50 12.52
N GLU A 249 -5.01 -2.31 12.24
CA GLU A 249 -4.27 -1.48 13.17
C GLU A 249 -5.19 -0.85 14.22
N LYS A 250 -4.87 -1.07 15.47
CA LYS A 250 -5.58 -0.49 16.61
C LYS A 250 -4.58 0.03 17.63
N TRP A 251 -4.87 1.22 18.16
CA TRP A 251 -4.14 1.78 19.28
C TRP A 251 -5.07 1.75 20.50
N VAL A 252 -4.72 0.93 21.47
CA VAL A 252 -5.55 0.65 22.65
C VAL A 252 -4.81 0.93 23.95
N ALA A 253 -5.58 1.04 25.05
CA ALA A 253 -4.99 1.19 26.37
C ALA A 253 -4.30 -0.10 26.82
N ASP A 254 -3.22 0.04 27.58
CA ASP A 254 -2.53 -1.06 28.23
C ASP A 254 -3.16 -1.35 29.60
N PRO A 255 -3.85 -2.48 29.78
CA PRO A 255 -4.50 -2.79 31.05
C PRO A 255 -3.51 -3.04 32.21
N GLU A 256 -2.26 -3.35 31.90
CA GLU A 256 -1.20 -3.55 32.91
C GLU A 256 -0.47 -2.26 33.27
N TYR A 257 -0.68 -1.15 32.52
CA TYR A 257 -0.07 0.14 32.77
C TYR A 257 -0.88 0.97 33.77
N THR A 258 -0.72 0.68 35.05
CA THR A 258 -1.50 1.31 36.13
C THR A 258 -0.89 2.60 36.67
N SER A 259 0.36 2.91 36.33
CA SER A 259 1.07 4.12 36.73
C SER A 259 1.01 5.25 35.70
N GLN A 260 0.22 5.11 34.63
CA GLN A 260 0.07 6.16 33.62
C GLN A 260 -0.57 7.44 34.19
N ARG A 261 -0.21 8.57 33.62
CA ARG A 261 -0.74 9.87 34.05
C ARG A 261 -2.25 10.03 33.81
N ASN A 262 -2.77 9.35 32.80
CA ASN A 262 -4.21 9.40 32.47
C ASN A 262 -5.02 8.75 33.59
N TYR A 263 -5.88 9.54 34.28
CA TYR A 263 -6.68 9.04 35.41
C TYR A 263 -7.61 7.86 35.03
N PRO A 264 -8.30 7.90 33.89
CA PRO A 264 -9.11 6.76 33.45
C PRO A 264 -8.31 5.54 32.99
N LEU A 265 -6.97 5.61 32.88
CA LEU A 265 -6.08 4.56 32.36
C LEU A 265 -6.38 4.18 30.91
N LEU A 266 -6.68 5.16 30.06
CA LEU A 266 -7.11 4.96 28.67
C LEU A 266 -6.13 5.50 27.62
N THR A 267 -4.89 5.82 28.01
CA THR A 267 -3.89 6.25 27.02
C THR A 267 -3.67 5.17 25.95
N PRO A 268 -3.88 5.49 24.64
CA PRO A 268 -3.79 4.50 23.57
C PRO A 268 -2.33 4.24 23.19
N CYS A 269 -1.62 3.46 23.98
CA CYS A 269 -0.19 3.22 23.87
C CYS A 269 0.19 1.76 23.55
N ILE A 270 -0.79 0.90 23.31
CA ILE A 270 -0.58 -0.43 22.75
C ILE A 270 -0.93 -0.41 21.27
N LEU A 271 0.02 -0.82 20.43
CA LEU A 271 -0.26 -1.20 19.06
C LEU A 271 -0.76 -2.66 19.05
N ASP A 272 -1.99 -2.82 18.65
CA ASP A 272 -2.64 -4.13 18.45
C ASP A 272 -2.98 -4.27 16.95
N VAL A 273 -2.37 -5.26 16.29
CA VAL A 273 -2.64 -5.59 14.90
C VAL A 273 -3.31 -6.95 14.83
N SER A 274 -4.60 -6.93 14.54
CA SER A 274 -5.44 -8.13 14.51
C SER A 274 -6.65 -7.94 13.59
N PRO A 275 -7.18 -9.00 12.95
CA PRO A 275 -8.42 -8.90 12.20
C PRO A 275 -9.56 -8.41 13.10
N LYS A 276 -10.37 -7.52 12.59
CA LYS A 276 -11.57 -7.07 13.31
C LYS A 276 -12.63 -8.17 13.40
N LEU A 277 -12.66 -9.06 12.41
CA LEU A 277 -13.57 -10.18 12.31
C LEU A 277 -12.82 -11.41 11.78
N GLY A 278 -12.95 -12.51 12.45
CA GLY A 278 -12.36 -13.79 12.04
C GLY A 278 -10.86 -13.95 12.39
N PRO A 279 -10.19 -14.88 11.69
CA PRO A 279 -10.57 -15.54 10.43
C PRO A 279 -11.56 -16.72 10.58
N ASP A 280 -11.78 -17.25 11.76
CA ASP A 280 -12.59 -18.47 11.98
C ASP A 280 -12.26 -19.59 10.97
N TYR A 281 -10.97 -19.90 10.90
CA TYR A 281 -10.40 -20.78 9.88
C TYR A 281 -10.23 -22.19 10.43
N THR A 282 -10.84 -23.18 9.78
CA THR A 282 -10.65 -24.60 10.13
C THR A 282 -9.36 -25.10 9.50
N LEU A 283 -8.36 -25.41 10.34
CA LEU A 283 -7.07 -25.91 9.93
C LEU A 283 -7.01 -27.42 10.07
N ALA A 284 -7.02 -28.13 8.95
CA ALA A 284 -6.95 -29.58 8.94
C ALA A 284 -5.60 -30.11 9.43
N ALA A 285 -5.59 -31.37 9.88
CA ALA A 285 -4.36 -32.06 10.27
C ALA A 285 -3.31 -32.00 9.16
N GLY A 286 -2.08 -31.63 9.51
CA GLY A 286 -0.95 -31.51 8.59
C GLY A 286 -0.95 -30.24 7.73
N GLN A 287 -1.94 -29.39 7.84
CA GLN A 287 -2.05 -28.16 7.05
C GLN A 287 -1.45 -26.94 7.77
N LYS A 288 -1.25 -25.87 6.98
CA LYS A 288 -0.70 -24.59 7.44
C LYS A 288 -1.69 -23.46 7.23
N PHE A 289 -1.76 -22.57 8.21
CA PHE A 289 -2.47 -21.30 8.13
C PHE A 289 -1.45 -20.16 8.04
N LYS A 290 -1.68 -19.23 7.14
CA LYS A 290 -0.85 -18.02 6.99
C LYS A 290 -1.66 -16.78 7.34
N SER A 291 -1.09 -15.94 8.22
CA SER A 291 -1.65 -14.63 8.50
C SER A 291 -1.42 -13.66 7.33
N PHE A 292 -2.04 -12.50 7.42
CA PHE A 292 -1.59 -11.34 6.66
C PHE A 292 -0.23 -10.84 7.18
N SER A 293 0.39 -9.90 6.48
CA SER A 293 1.61 -9.22 6.90
C SER A 293 1.30 -7.81 7.40
N VAL A 294 2.05 -7.35 8.41
CA VAL A 294 2.05 -5.95 8.86
C VAL A 294 3.42 -5.34 8.61
N TYR A 295 3.42 -4.12 8.09
CA TYR A 295 4.61 -3.32 7.80
C TYR A 295 4.70 -2.19 8.82
N GLU A 296 5.85 -2.05 9.45
CA GLU A 296 6.10 -1.10 10.52
C GLU A 296 7.30 -0.25 10.16
N MET A 297 7.09 1.08 10.11
CA MET A 297 8.12 2.03 9.68
C MET A 297 8.14 3.23 10.62
N PRO A 298 9.12 3.34 11.52
CA PRO A 298 9.31 4.55 12.33
C PRO A 298 9.58 5.77 11.45
N PHE A 299 8.99 6.89 11.81
CA PHE A 299 9.33 8.19 11.22
C PHE A 299 10.46 8.86 12.00
N ASP A 300 11.22 9.72 11.35
CA ASP A 300 12.26 10.51 11.98
C ASP A 300 11.89 11.99 12.19
N SER A 301 10.66 12.36 11.83
CA SER A 301 10.17 13.73 11.87
C SER A 301 8.64 13.75 12.03
N ASP A 302 8.12 14.84 12.55
CA ASP A 302 6.68 15.12 12.54
C ASP A 302 6.23 15.92 11.31
N ASP A 303 7.19 16.34 10.47
CA ASP A 303 6.89 17.07 9.25
C ASP A 303 6.08 16.22 8.27
N ARG A 304 4.93 16.73 7.87
CA ARG A 304 4.00 16.02 6.98
C ARG A 304 4.63 15.68 5.63
N GLU A 305 5.43 16.60 5.07
CA GLU A 305 6.09 16.36 3.78
C GLU A 305 7.09 15.21 3.88
N ARG A 306 7.91 15.21 4.94
CA ARG A 306 8.89 14.14 5.16
C ARG A 306 8.23 12.80 5.44
N LYS A 307 7.15 12.77 6.21
CA LYS A 307 6.35 11.55 6.42
C LYS A 307 5.78 11.02 5.09
N GLY A 308 5.30 11.89 4.24
CA GLY A 308 4.82 11.52 2.90
C GLY A 308 5.93 10.89 2.05
N LEU A 309 7.16 11.43 2.11
CA LEU A 309 8.31 10.84 1.43
C LEU A 309 8.63 9.43 1.96
N PHE A 310 8.55 9.20 3.26
CA PHE A 310 8.73 7.88 3.87
C PHE A 310 7.70 6.88 3.34
N LYS A 311 6.41 7.24 3.35
CA LYS A 311 5.32 6.38 2.87
C LYS A 311 5.45 6.06 1.39
N ARG A 312 5.76 7.06 0.57
CA ARG A 312 5.98 6.85 -0.87
C ARG A 312 7.16 5.93 -1.13
N ARG A 313 8.25 6.08 -0.37
CA ARG A 313 9.42 5.20 -0.48
C ARG A 313 9.13 3.78 -0.01
N LEU A 314 8.24 3.60 0.96
CA LEU A 314 7.74 2.28 1.37
C LEU A 314 7.10 1.56 0.18
N HIS A 315 6.08 2.13 -0.44
CA HIS A 315 5.40 1.52 -1.58
C HIS A 315 6.32 1.35 -2.80
N TYR A 316 7.15 2.33 -3.08
CA TYR A 316 8.18 2.24 -4.12
C TYR A 316 9.09 1.00 -3.95
N THR A 317 9.40 0.63 -2.72
CA THR A 317 10.32 -0.48 -2.40
C THR A 317 9.60 -1.82 -2.29
N VAL A 318 8.53 -1.90 -1.49
CA VAL A 318 7.86 -3.18 -1.20
C VAL A 318 6.77 -3.53 -2.21
N ALA A 319 6.25 -2.54 -2.94
CA ALA A 319 5.23 -2.70 -3.96
C ALA A 319 5.67 -2.01 -5.27
N PRO A 320 6.79 -2.44 -5.89
CA PRO A 320 7.36 -1.74 -7.05
C PRO A 320 6.43 -1.71 -8.27
N TRP A 321 5.46 -2.60 -8.38
CA TRP A 321 4.39 -2.55 -9.40
C TRP A 321 3.57 -1.27 -9.35
N ALA A 322 3.47 -0.63 -8.16
CA ALA A 322 2.78 0.66 -8.02
C ALA A 322 3.49 1.80 -8.79
N THR A 323 4.75 1.62 -9.16
CA THR A 323 5.51 2.59 -9.97
C THR A 323 5.24 2.46 -11.47
N GLU A 324 4.52 1.42 -11.91
CA GLU A 324 4.11 1.26 -13.30
C GLU A 324 3.12 2.36 -13.68
N ASN A 325 3.47 3.16 -14.68
CA ASN A 325 2.67 4.33 -15.07
C ASN A 325 2.56 4.48 -16.59
N PRO A 326 1.80 3.60 -17.27
CA PRO A 326 1.53 3.71 -18.70
C PRO A 326 0.65 4.92 -19.00
N ILE A 327 0.72 5.41 -20.23
CA ILE A 327 -0.15 6.47 -20.72
C ILE A 327 -1.38 5.82 -21.34
N PHE A 328 -2.57 6.07 -20.78
CA PHE A 328 -3.74 5.39 -21.28
C PHE A 328 -4.99 6.25 -21.40
N MET A 329 -5.94 5.77 -22.21
CA MET A 329 -7.28 6.36 -22.33
C MET A 329 -8.35 5.37 -21.87
N HIS A 330 -9.51 5.93 -21.47
CA HIS A 330 -10.76 5.21 -21.30
C HIS A 330 -11.60 5.32 -22.57
N LEU A 331 -11.89 4.20 -23.20
CA LEU A 331 -12.76 4.12 -24.36
C LEU A 331 -14.19 3.74 -23.96
N THR A 332 -15.18 4.46 -24.49
CA THR A 332 -16.60 4.29 -24.12
C THR A 332 -17.37 3.37 -25.05
N SER A 333 -16.71 2.58 -25.89
CA SER A 333 -17.37 1.72 -26.89
C SER A 333 -16.77 0.31 -26.90
N SER A 334 -17.60 -0.68 -27.15
CA SER A 334 -17.23 -2.06 -27.45
C SER A 334 -17.34 -2.39 -28.95
N ASP A 335 -17.67 -1.42 -29.79
CA ASP A 335 -17.68 -1.61 -31.24
C ASP A 335 -16.24 -1.84 -31.75
N PRO A 336 -15.98 -2.93 -32.49
CA PRO A 336 -14.63 -3.23 -32.97
C PRO A 336 -13.99 -2.15 -33.82
N ASP A 337 -14.75 -1.43 -34.65
CA ASP A 337 -14.21 -0.38 -35.50
C ASP A 337 -13.85 0.86 -34.69
N VAL A 338 -14.66 1.21 -33.69
CA VAL A 338 -14.34 2.28 -32.73
C VAL A 338 -13.11 1.94 -31.90
N ILE A 339 -12.99 0.70 -31.45
CA ILE A 339 -11.82 0.21 -30.70
C ILE A 339 -10.55 0.32 -31.58
N ARG A 340 -10.60 -0.15 -32.83
CA ARG A 340 -9.44 -0.06 -33.74
C ARG A 340 -9.05 1.39 -34.02
N THR A 341 -10.01 2.26 -34.20
CA THR A 341 -9.76 3.71 -34.39
C THR A 341 -9.06 4.30 -33.16
N ALA A 342 -9.54 3.99 -31.97
CA ALA A 342 -8.90 4.43 -30.72
C ALA A 342 -7.47 3.90 -30.58
N ILE A 343 -7.24 2.63 -30.91
CA ILE A 343 -5.90 2.02 -30.91
C ILE A 343 -4.97 2.76 -31.89
N ASN A 344 -5.47 3.05 -33.10
CA ASN A 344 -4.68 3.76 -34.10
C ASN A 344 -4.34 5.19 -33.65
N GLN A 345 -5.28 5.89 -33.03
CA GLN A 345 -5.05 7.22 -32.45
C GLN A 345 -4.01 7.15 -31.32
N CYS A 346 -4.13 6.19 -30.41
CA CYS A 346 -3.15 5.96 -29.35
C CYS A 346 -1.75 5.75 -29.91
N ALA A 347 -1.60 4.86 -30.89
CA ALA A 347 -0.32 4.59 -31.52
C ALA A 347 0.28 5.83 -32.18
N THR A 348 -0.55 6.66 -32.81
CA THR A 348 -0.11 7.88 -33.49
C THR A 348 0.42 8.94 -32.51
N VAL A 349 -0.24 9.18 -31.39
CA VAL A 349 0.13 10.23 -30.43
C VAL A 349 1.04 9.75 -29.32
N GLY A 350 1.29 8.44 -29.22
CA GLY A 350 2.20 7.86 -28.23
C GLY A 350 1.53 7.34 -26.96
N TYR A 351 0.23 7.17 -26.93
CA TYR A 351 -0.46 6.46 -25.86
C TYR A 351 -0.11 4.97 -25.90
N GLU A 352 -0.13 4.33 -24.74
CA GLU A 352 0.42 2.99 -24.54
C GLU A 352 -0.63 1.96 -24.18
N MET A 353 -1.79 2.38 -23.72
CA MET A 353 -2.85 1.50 -23.22
C MET A 353 -4.24 2.08 -23.45
N VAL A 354 -5.22 1.22 -23.72
CA VAL A 354 -6.65 1.55 -23.80
C VAL A 354 -7.40 0.66 -22.83
N ILE A 355 -8.19 1.27 -21.94
CA ILE A 355 -9.16 0.55 -21.11
C ILE A 355 -10.54 0.73 -21.74
N ILE A 356 -11.18 -0.40 -22.09
CA ILE A 356 -12.59 -0.41 -22.51
C ILE A 356 -13.43 -0.27 -21.24
N SER A 357 -13.95 0.92 -21.02
CA SER A 357 -14.48 1.42 -19.77
C SER A 357 -15.92 0.94 -19.49
N PHE A 358 -16.43 1.28 -18.33
CA PHE A 358 -17.84 1.02 -17.99
C PHE A 358 -18.78 1.70 -18.99
N GLY A 359 -19.97 1.13 -19.17
CA GLY A 359 -20.98 1.63 -20.14
C GLY A 359 -20.64 1.34 -21.59
N SER A 360 -19.53 0.68 -21.90
CA SER A 360 -19.14 0.31 -23.27
C SER A 360 -19.90 -0.89 -23.83
N GLY A 361 -20.41 -1.75 -22.96
CA GLY A 361 -21.03 -3.03 -23.32
C GLY A 361 -20.08 -4.23 -23.28
N LEU A 362 -18.79 -4.04 -23.00
CA LEU A 362 -17.88 -5.15 -22.77
C LEU A 362 -18.28 -5.89 -21.47
N ASN A 363 -18.37 -7.21 -21.54
CA ASN A 363 -18.62 -8.07 -20.39
C ASN A 363 -17.49 -9.08 -20.22
N ALA A 364 -16.60 -8.83 -19.27
CA ALA A 364 -15.48 -9.72 -18.96
C ALA A 364 -15.91 -11.02 -18.23
N GLU A 365 -17.15 -11.09 -17.77
CA GLU A 365 -17.73 -12.30 -17.17
C GLU A 365 -18.22 -13.29 -18.24
N ASP A 366 -18.33 -12.86 -19.49
CA ASP A 366 -18.73 -13.69 -20.63
C ASP A 366 -17.51 -14.37 -21.24
N ILE A 367 -17.35 -15.66 -20.97
CA ILE A 367 -16.27 -16.51 -21.50
C ILE A 367 -16.70 -17.35 -22.70
N SER A 368 -17.80 -16.99 -23.39
CA SER A 368 -18.18 -17.62 -24.64
C SER A 368 -17.08 -17.49 -25.69
N GLU A 369 -16.96 -18.47 -26.59
CA GLU A 369 -15.95 -18.43 -27.68
C GLU A 369 -16.07 -17.17 -28.53
N GLU A 370 -17.29 -16.74 -28.83
CA GLU A 370 -17.53 -15.51 -29.60
C GLU A 370 -16.94 -14.29 -28.92
N ASN A 371 -17.18 -14.11 -27.62
CA ASN A 371 -16.65 -12.98 -26.85
C ASN A 371 -15.13 -13.03 -26.72
N ILE A 372 -14.57 -14.20 -26.42
CA ILE A 372 -13.13 -14.41 -26.31
C ILE A 372 -12.41 -14.14 -27.64
N VAL A 373 -12.90 -14.68 -28.74
CA VAL A 373 -12.28 -14.48 -30.07
C VAL A 373 -12.35 -13.03 -30.48
N LYS A 374 -13.47 -12.35 -30.25
CA LYS A 374 -13.61 -10.91 -30.53
C LYS A 374 -12.51 -10.09 -29.85
N TYR A 375 -12.38 -10.22 -28.54
CA TYR A 375 -11.44 -9.40 -27.76
C TYR A 375 -9.99 -9.84 -27.93
N LYS A 376 -9.73 -11.15 -28.10
CA LYS A 376 -8.37 -11.61 -28.44
C LYS A 376 -7.88 -11.01 -29.76
N SER A 377 -8.74 -10.96 -30.77
CA SER A 377 -8.41 -10.34 -32.06
C SER A 377 -8.05 -8.86 -31.90
N LEU A 378 -8.80 -8.13 -31.07
CA LEU A 378 -8.54 -6.71 -30.80
C LEU A 378 -7.27 -6.49 -29.97
N VAL A 379 -7.00 -7.37 -29.00
CA VAL A 379 -5.76 -7.36 -28.22
C VAL A 379 -4.56 -7.56 -29.13
N ASP A 380 -4.61 -8.54 -30.03
CA ASP A 380 -3.53 -8.81 -30.99
C ASP A 380 -3.31 -7.63 -31.95
N TYR A 381 -4.37 -7.03 -32.43
CA TYR A 381 -4.31 -5.80 -33.25
C TYR A 381 -3.63 -4.65 -32.51
N ALA A 382 -4.01 -4.39 -31.28
CA ALA A 382 -3.42 -3.34 -30.45
C ALA A 382 -1.93 -3.61 -30.17
N ARG A 383 -1.61 -4.82 -29.79
CA ARG A 383 -0.23 -5.22 -29.43
C ARG A 383 0.72 -5.07 -30.62
N ASN A 384 0.28 -5.38 -31.83
CA ASN A 384 1.05 -5.14 -33.07
C ASN A 384 1.36 -3.66 -33.31
N LYS A 385 0.58 -2.76 -32.71
CA LYS A 385 0.80 -1.31 -32.77
C LYS A 385 1.48 -0.74 -31.51
N GLY A 386 1.92 -1.60 -30.60
CA GLY A 386 2.58 -1.21 -29.36
C GLY A 386 1.62 -0.71 -28.26
N VAL A 387 0.32 -1.02 -28.37
CA VAL A 387 -0.72 -0.61 -27.45
C VAL A 387 -1.30 -1.83 -26.74
N GLU A 388 -1.50 -1.75 -25.44
CA GLU A 388 -2.17 -2.80 -24.66
C GLU A 388 -3.66 -2.47 -24.48
N LEU A 389 -4.50 -3.49 -24.47
CA LEU A 389 -5.91 -3.37 -24.14
C LEU A 389 -6.23 -3.86 -22.74
N GLY A 390 -7.19 -3.22 -22.12
CA GLY A 390 -7.77 -3.63 -20.87
C GLY A 390 -9.28 -3.42 -20.83
N CYS A 391 -9.90 -3.82 -19.74
CA CYS A 391 -11.33 -3.70 -19.57
C CYS A 391 -11.72 -3.41 -18.11
N TYR A 392 -12.95 -2.96 -17.96
CA TYR A 392 -13.62 -2.67 -16.70
C TYR A 392 -14.53 -3.82 -16.29
N SER A 393 -14.62 -4.06 -14.98
CA SER A 393 -15.67 -4.90 -14.38
C SER A 393 -16.11 -4.31 -13.04
N LEU A 394 -17.40 -4.40 -12.75
CA LEU A 394 -17.98 -4.03 -11.46
C LEU A 394 -18.19 -5.29 -10.62
N LEU A 395 -17.51 -5.38 -9.48
CA LEU A 395 -17.62 -6.53 -8.58
C LEU A 395 -18.82 -6.41 -7.65
N SER A 396 -18.98 -5.30 -6.98
CA SER A 396 -19.99 -5.08 -5.94
C SER A 396 -20.80 -3.81 -6.21
N SER A 397 -21.64 -3.39 -5.27
CA SER A 397 -22.62 -2.31 -5.44
C SER A 397 -23.62 -2.61 -6.57
N ARG A 398 -23.99 -3.88 -6.70
CA ARG A 398 -24.94 -4.35 -7.69
C ARG A 398 -25.77 -5.50 -7.14
N TRP A 399 -26.96 -5.67 -7.67
CA TRP A 399 -27.81 -6.80 -7.36
C TRP A 399 -27.65 -7.89 -8.42
N ILE A 400 -27.46 -9.13 -7.98
CA ILE A 400 -27.43 -10.33 -8.85
C ILE A 400 -28.69 -11.15 -8.62
N SER A 401 -28.91 -11.59 -7.39
CA SER A 401 -30.11 -12.24 -6.92
C SER A 401 -30.19 -12.16 -5.41
N ASP A 402 -31.37 -12.34 -4.83
CA ASP A 402 -31.51 -12.32 -3.37
C ASP A 402 -30.76 -13.46 -2.69
N GLU A 403 -30.61 -14.60 -3.39
CA GLU A 403 -29.95 -15.80 -2.85
C GLU A 403 -28.44 -15.60 -2.66
N VAL A 404 -27.79 -14.85 -3.53
CA VAL A 404 -26.33 -14.65 -3.49
C VAL A 404 -25.92 -13.37 -2.80
N ASP A 405 -26.87 -12.50 -2.48
CA ASP A 405 -26.58 -11.26 -1.79
C ASP A 405 -26.09 -11.52 -0.36
N VAL A 406 -25.28 -10.62 0.19
CA VAL A 406 -24.84 -10.74 1.58
C VAL A 406 -26.01 -10.56 2.53
N ILE A 407 -25.95 -11.21 3.68
CA ILE A 407 -26.92 -11.02 4.78
C ILE A 407 -26.31 -10.06 5.80
N ASN A 408 -27.00 -8.94 6.01
CA ASN A 408 -26.60 -7.95 6.99
C ASN A 408 -26.76 -8.51 8.42
N PRO A 409 -25.71 -8.57 9.23
CA PRO A 409 -25.78 -9.15 10.57
C PRO A 409 -26.66 -8.36 11.54
N LYS A 410 -26.90 -7.08 11.28
CA LYS A 410 -27.73 -6.22 12.15
C LYS A 410 -29.23 -6.44 11.91
N THR A 411 -29.62 -6.71 10.67
CA THR A 411 -31.02 -6.83 10.27
C THR A 411 -31.48 -8.26 10.00
N GLY A 412 -30.51 -9.17 9.76
CA GLY A 412 -30.79 -10.55 9.32
C GLY A 412 -31.39 -10.64 7.92
N LYS A 413 -31.39 -9.53 7.18
CA LYS A 413 -31.93 -9.45 5.81
C LYS A 413 -30.82 -9.28 4.79
N ARG A 414 -31.10 -9.57 3.52
CA ARG A 414 -30.15 -9.31 2.44
C ARG A 414 -29.78 -7.83 2.36
N GLY A 415 -28.63 -7.55 1.79
CA GLY A 415 -28.13 -6.20 1.56
C GLY A 415 -26.86 -5.89 2.35
N GLY A 416 -25.93 -5.25 1.67
CA GLY A 416 -24.67 -4.80 2.27
C GLY A 416 -24.88 -3.65 3.24
N MET A 417 -24.04 -3.58 4.24
CA MET A 417 -24.06 -2.51 5.23
C MET A 417 -23.64 -1.16 4.65
N ARG A 418 -22.87 -1.19 3.57
CA ARG A 418 -22.20 -0.02 2.99
C ARG A 418 -22.90 0.50 1.73
N PHE A 419 -23.26 -0.39 0.81
CA PHE A 419 -23.73 -0.02 -0.53
C PHE A 419 -25.09 -0.65 -0.94
N GLY A 420 -25.89 -1.11 -0.01
CA GLY A 420 -27.16 -1.75 -0.28
C GLY A 420 -26.99 -3.16 -0.84
N SER A 421 -27.19 -3.40 -2.14
CA SER A 421 -26.97 -4.71 -2.73
C SER A 421 -25.49 -5.00 -2.92
N ALA A 422 -25.03 -6.13 -2.38
CA ALA A 422 -23.65 -6.59 -2.51
C ALA A 422 -23.64 -8.13 -2.61
N PRO A 423 -23.33 -8.71 -3.79
CA PRO A 423 -23.24 -10.15 -3.90
C PRO A 423 -22.11 -10.68 -3.02
N CYS A 424 -22.37 -11.76 -2.29
CA CYS A 424 -21.37 -12.43 -1.48
C CYS A 424 -20.31 -13.07 -2.39
N LEU A 425 -19.05 -12.70 -2.19
CA LEU A 425 -17.95 -13.22 -3.01
C LEU A 425 -17.65 -14.70 -2.73
N CYS A 426 -18.17 -15.23 -1.63
CA CYS A 426 -18.10 -16.63 -1.23
C CYS A 426 -19.39 -17.42 -1.53
N SER A 427 -20.27 -16.89 -2.37
CA SER A 427 -21.37 -17.60 -2.99
C SER A 427 -20.92 -18.34 -4.26
N ASP A 428 -21.78 -19.18 -4.81
CA ASP A 428 -21.51 -19.85 -6.09
C ASP A 428 -21.33 -18.84 -7.24
N TRP A 429 -22.09 -17.74 -7.21
CA TRP A 429 -21.87 -16.65 -8.15
C TRP A 429 -20.47 -16.04 -8.03
N GLY A 430 -20.01 -15.77 -6.81
CA GLY A 430 -18.68 -15.22 -6.57
C GLY A 430 -17.57 -16.12 -7.09
N TYR A 431 -17.68 -17.42 -6.85
CA TYR A 431 -16.76 -18.41 -7.38
C TYR A 431 -16.70 -18.37 -8.92
N GLU A 432 -17.85 -18.36 -9.59
CA GLU A 432 -17.93 -18.26 -11.04
C GLU A 432 -17.40 -16.93 -11.57
N TYR A 433 -17.71 -15.82 -10.90
CA TYR A 433 -17.22 -14.49 -11.27
C TYR A 433 -15.69 -14.46 -11.35
N PHE A 434 -15.01 -14.87 -10.30
CA PHE A 434 -13.54 -14.85 -10.26
C PHE A 434 -12.93 -15.83 -11.28
N HIS A 435 -13.56 -16.99 -11.46
CA HIS A 435 -13.16 -17.94 -12.48
C HIS A 435 -13.31 -17.38 -13.90
N HIS A 436 -14.42 -16.74 -14.20
CA HIS A 436 -14.68 -16.14 -15.52
C HIS A 436 -13.75 -14.97 -15.81
N ILE A 437 -13.53 -14.07 -14.86
CA ILE A 437 -12.61 -12.95 -15.02
C ILE A 437 -11.19 -13.48 -15.32
N ARG A 438 -10.72 -14.43 -14.54
CA ARG A 438 -9.40 -15.04 -14.75
C ARG A 438 -9.27 -15.69 -16.13
N THR A 439 -10.26 -16.48 -16.52
CA THR A 439 -10.32 -17.13 -17.84
C THR A 439 -10.35 -16.10 -18.97
N PHE A 440 -11.12 -15.04 -18.83
CA PHE A 440 -11.19 -13.97 -19.83
C PHE A 440 -9.82 -13.33 -20.05
N PHE A 441 -9.11 -12.96 -19.00
CA PHE A 441 -7.76 -12.39 -19.09
C PHE A 441 -6.74 -13.38 -19.66
N GLU A 442 -6.75 -14.64 -19.23
CA GLU A 442 -5.87 -15.69 -19.74
C GLU A 442 -6.05 -15.91 -21.25
N ARG A 443 -7.28 -15.96 -21.71
CA ARG A 443 -7.61 -16.32 -23.09
C ARG A 443 -7.57 -15.15 -24.07
N THR A 444 -7.91 -13.94 -23.63
CA THR A 444 -7.86 -12.74 -24.48
C THR A 444 -6.47 -12.12 -24.54
N GLY A 445 -5.67 -12.28 -23.48
CA GLY A 445 -4.37 -11.64 -23.35
C GLY A 445 -4.45 -10.17 -22.94
N MET A 446 -5.58 -9.68 -22.45
CA MET A 446 -5.68 -8.31 -21.93
C MET A 446 -4.68 -8.08 -20.79
N ARG A 447 -4.15 -6.86 -20.70
CA ARG A 447 -3.08 -6.47 -19.77
C ARG A 447 -3.46 -5.36 -18.81
N CYS A 448 -4.70 -4.95 -18.79
CA CYS A 448 -5.21 -3.97 -17.84
C CYS A 448 -6.57 -4.37 -17.32
N PHE A 449 -6.72 -4.31 -16.01
CA PHE A 449 -7.98 -4.57 -15.32
C PHE A 449 -8.37 -3.34 -14.50
N GLU A 450 -9.45 -2.69 -14.88
CA GLU A 450 -10.09 -1.67 -14.07
C GLU A 450 -11.22 -2.31 -13.29
N HIS A 451 -11.05 -2.40 -11.97
CA HIS A 451 -11.95 -3.14 -11.10
C HIS A 451 -12.64 -2.20 -10.13
N ASP A 452 -13.92 -2.01 -10.33
CA ASP A 452 -14.77 -1.17 -9.49
C ASP A 452 -15.58 -2.02 -8.51
N GLY A 453 -15.99 -1.42 -7.39
CA GLY A 453 -16.69 -2.16 -6.35
C GLY A 453 -15.85 -3.23 -5.65
N SER A 454 -14.53 -3.11 -5.75
CA SER A 454 -13.56 -4.00 -5.11
C SER A 454 -13.34 -3.68 -3.63
N TYR A 455 -14.40 -3.21 -2.98
CA TYR A 455 -14.43 -3.12 -1.53
C TYR A 455 -14.14 -4.50 -0.94
N PRO A 456 -13.56 -4.61 0.25
CA PRO A 456 -13.04 -5.88 0.74
C PRO A 456 -14.09 -6.98 0.96
N GLY A 457 -15.27 -6.81 0.43
CA GLY A 457 -16.45 -7.63 0.66
C GLY A 457 -17.23 -7.17 1.89
N ASP A 458 -18.53 -6.98 1.75
CA ASP A 458 -19.37 -6.77 2.92
C ASP A 458 -19.41 -8.03 3.77
N VAL A 459 -19.40 -7.88 5.09
CA VAL A 459 -19.59 -9.03 5.99
C VAL A 459 -20.92 -9.71 5.70
N CYS A 460 -20.97 -11.03 5.80
CA CYS A 460 -22.13 -11.81 5.43
C CYS A 460 -22.53 -12.80 6.53
N ALA A 461 -23.69 -12.60 7.13
CA ALA A 461 -24.22 -13.49 8.17
C ALA A 461 -24.90 -14.75 7.62
N SER A 462 -24.90 -14.97 6.31
CA SER A 462 -25.46 -16.19 5.73
C SER A 462 -24.73 -17.44 6.16
N THR A 463 -25.48 -18.51 6.44
CA THR A 463 -24.96 -19.85 6.70
C THR A 463 -25.19 -20.80 5.52
N HIS A 464 -25.67 -20.29 4.40
CA HIS A 464 -26.09 -21.07 3.23
C HIS A 464 -25.18 -20.89 2.01
N HIS A 465 -24.26 -19.93 2.03
CA HIS A 465 -23.30 -19.74 0.94
C HIS A 465 -22.22 -20.83 0.99
N THR A 466 -21.80 -21.31 -0.17
CA THR A 466 -20.94 -22.52 -0.27
C THR A 466 -19.54 -22.33 0.32
N TYR A 467 -18.94 -21.14 0.20
CA TYR A 467 -17.51 -20.93 0.44
C TYR A 467 -17.18 -20.13 1.70
N HIS A 468 -18.17 -19.91 2.57
CA HIS A 468 -17.96 -19.48 3.96
C HIS A 468 -19.00 -20.13 4.88
N LYS A 469 -18.68 -20.25 6.16
CA LYS A 469 -19.51 -20.95 7.14
C LYS A 469 -20.61 -20.04 7.73
N GLY A 470 -20.27 -18.80 7.99
CA GLY A 470 -21.16 -17.85 8.62
C GLY A 470 -20.54 -16.45 8.66
N LEU A 471 -20.95 -15.64 9.64
CA LEU A 471 -20.46 -14.27 9.78
C LEU A 471 -18.93 -14.20 10.01
N GLU A 472 -18.44 -15.02 10.91
CA GLU A 472 -17.09 -14.90 11.45
C GLU A 472 -15.97 -15.11 10.40
N ASP A 473 -16.17 -16.00 9.45
CA ASP A 473 -15.21 -16.26 8.37
C ASP A 473 -15.53 -15.53 7.07
N SER A 474 -16.63 -14.79 7.01
CA SER A 474 -17.11 -14.16 5.77
C SER A 474 -16.15 -13.12 5.21
N GLN A 475 -15.65 -12.21 6.05
CA GLN A 475 -14.75 -11.14 5.62
C GLN A 475 -13.40 -11.69 5.17
N TRP A 476 -12.83 -12.62 5.93
CA TRP A 476 -11.55 -13.24 5.62
C TRP A 476 -11.58 -13.94 4.26
N ASN A 477 -12.58 -14.77 4.04
CA ASN A 477 -12.70 -15.53 2.79
C ASN A 477 -13.01 -14.64 1.58
N GLN A 478 -13.88 -13.65 1.73
CA GLN A 478 -14.20 -12.72 0.63
C GLN A 478 -13.00 -11.85 0.25
N PHE A 479 -12.28 -11.33 1.23
CA PHE A 479 -11.08 -10.54 0.99
C PHE A 479 -10.03 -11.34 0.21
N HIS A 480 -9.81 -12.60 0.55
CA HIS A 480 -8.85 -13.45 -0.15
C HIS A 480 -9.26 -13.77 -1.59
N LYS A 481 -10.55 -13.81 -1.90
CA LYS A 481 -11.00 -13.93 -3.30
C LYS A 481 -10.50 -12.76 -4.15
N ILE A 482 -10.62 -11.54 -3.65
CA ILE A 482 -10.15 -10.33 -4.35
C ILE A 482 -8.63 -10.34 -4.46
N THR A 483 -7.93 -10.54 -3.36
CA THR A 483 -6.46 -10.41 -3.32
C THR A 483 -5.75 -11.56 -4.02
N ASP A 484 -6.29 -12.75 -4.02
CA ASP A 484 -5.77 -13.86 -4.83
C ASP A 484 -5.82 -13.55 -6.32
N LEU A 485 -6.91 -12.92 -6.79
CA LEU A 485 -7.02 -12.45 -8.17
C LEU A 485 -5.97 -11.37 -8.48
N TYR A 486 -5.83 -10.36 -7.61
CA TYR A 486 -4.88 -9.27 -7.84
C TYR A 486 -3.43 -9.73 -7.82
N ARG A 487 -3.06 -10.62 -6.89
CA ARG A 487 -1.73 -11.21 -6.82
C ARG A 487 -1.43 -12.02 -8.07
N TRP A 488 -2.35 -12.84 -8.54
CA TRP A 488 -2.22 -13.57 -9.79
C TRP A 488 -2.04 -12.62 -10.99
N MET A 489 -2.84 -11.57 -11.08
CA MET A 489 -2.73 -10.57 -12.15
C MET A 489 -1.36 -9.86 -12.12
N CYS A 490 -0.91 -9.44 -10.96
CA CYS A 490 0.38 -8.80 -10.77
C CYS A 490 1.54 -9.71 -11.22
N GLU A 491 1.50 -10.99 -10.85
CA GLU A 491 2.46 -12.01 -11.27
C GLU A 491 2.47 -12.20 -12.79
N ASN A 492 1.34 -12.02 -13.46
CA ASN A 492 1.18 -12.17 -14.90
C ASN A 492 1.30 -10.85 -15.69
N GLY A 493 1.73 -9.78 -15.05
CA GLY A 493 1.98 -8.50 -15.71
C GLY A 493 0.71 -7.76 -16.12
N ILE A 494 -0.42 -8.02 -15.48
CA ILE A 494 -1.68 -7.32 -15.70
C ILE A 494 -1.70 -6.10 -14.77
N TYR A 495 -1.83 -4.93 -15.38
CA TYR A 495 -1.99 -3.65 -14.69
C TYR A 495 -3.37 -3.58 -14.02
N ILE A 496 -3.42 -3.17 -12.74
CA ILE A 496 -4.67 -3.12 -11.98
C ILE A 496 -4.95 -1.69 -11.56
N ASN A 497 -6.08 -1.17 -12.03
CA ASN A 497 -6.60 0.15 -11.76
C ASN A 497 -7.84 0.02 -10.86
N VAL A 498 -7.71 0.44 -9.59
CA VAL A 498 -8.80 0.33 -8.62
C VAL A 498 -9.01 1.66 -7.88
N PRO A 499 -10.22 1.95 -7.39
CA PRO A 499 -10.44 3.15 -6.57
C PRO A 499 -9.85 3.00 -5.16
N ASP A 500 -9.76 1.77 -4.66
CA ASP A 500 -9.33 1.47 -3.29
C ASP A 500 -7.83 1.22 -3.16
N PHE A 501 -7.38 0.94 -1.95
CA PHE A 501 -5.98 0.85 -1.57
C PHE A 501 -5.54 -0.61 -1.44
N TYR A 502 -4.99 -1.18 -2.53
CA TYR A 502 -4.56 -2.59 -2.58
C TYR A 502 -3.09 -2.77 -3.01
N PHE A 503 -2.24 -1.77 -2.83
CA PHE A 503 -0.84 -1.85 -3.29
C PHE A 503 -0.10 -3.08 -2.76
N LEU A 504 -0.27 -3.41 -1.50
CA LEU A 504 0.40 -4.56 -0.89
C LEU A 504 -0.13 -5.92 -1.39
N ASN A 505 -1.21 -5.92 -2.17
CA ASN A 505 -1.79 -7.10 -2.81
C ASN A 505 -1.69 -7.09 -4.33
N GLY A 506 -0.89 -6.20 -4.90
CA GLY A 506 -0.59 -6.21 -6.32
C GLY A 506 -1.34 -5.18 -7.17
N SER A 507 -2.21 -4.32 -6.60
CA SER A 507 -2.82 -3.25 -7.38
C SER A 507 -1.77 -2.21 -7.78
N THR A 508 -1.94 -1.65 -8.97
CA THR A 508 -0.98 -0.70 -9.53
C THR A 508 -1.32 0.73 -9.13
N LYS A 509 -2.59 1.08 -9.14
CA LYS A 509 -3.07 2.45 -8.91
C LYS A 509 -4.18 2.49 -7.88
N THR A 510 -4.30 3.66 -7.22
CA THR A 510 -5.45 4.00 -6.39
C THR A 510 -6.05 5.33 -6.83
N GLY A 511 -7.35 5.49 -6.69
CA GLY A 511 -8.06 6.69 -7.15
C GLY A 511 -7.69 7.96 -6.37
N ILE A 512 -7.58 9.06 -7.09
CA ILE A 512 -7.65 10.40 -6.53
C ILE A 512 -9.01 10.97 -6.93
N GLY A 513 -9.90 11.17 -5.96
CA GLY A 513 -11.21 11.73 -6.28
C GLY A 513 -11.93 10.90 -7.33
N TYR A 514 -12.22 9.65 -7.03
CA TYR A 514 -12.92 8.69 -7.89
C TYR A 514 -14.28 9.20 -8.38
N ARG A 515 -14.85 10.15 -7.69
CA ARG A 515 -16.02 10.85 -8.22
C ARG A 515 -15.57 11.65 -9.43
N GLU A 516 -15.82 11.13 -10.60
CA GLU A 516 -15.67 11.75 -11.90
C GLU A 516 -15.14 13.19 -11.78
N ALA A 517 -13.84 13.29 -11.51
CA ALA A 517 -13.21 14.57 -11.22
C ALA A 517 -13.41 15.47 -12.42
N ASN A 518 -14.15 16.53 -12.20
CA ASN A 518 -14.33 17.55 -13.17
C ASN A 518 -12.96 18.09 -13.61
N TRP A 519 -12.73 18.19 -14.90
CA TRP A 519 -11.48 18.72 -15.46
C TRP A 519 -11.09 20.11 -14.93
N SER A 520 -12.03 20.82 -14.31
CA SER A 520 -11.79 22.14 -13.68
C SER A 520 -11.12 22.08 -12.31
N LEU A 521 -10.95 20.88 -11.70
CA LEU A 521 -10.43 20.71 -10.34
C LEU A 521 -9.09 19.96 -10.23
N PRO A 522 -8.35 19.68 -11.29
CA PRO A 522 -7.28 18.67 -11.24
C PRO A 522 -6.15 19.03 -10.29
N ARG A 523 -5.69 20.28 -10.21
CA ARG A 523 -4.53 20.64 -9.36
C ARG A 523 -4.82 20.49 -7.88
N GLN A 524 -6.02 20.86 -7.42
CA GLN A 524 -6.42 20.68 -6.03
C GLN A 524 -6.49 19.19 -5.67
N LEU A 525 -7.10 18.38 -6.55
CA LEU A 525 -7.19 16.93 -6.35
C LEU A 525 -5.81 16.29 -6.35
N ASN A 526 -4.95 16.68 -7.29
CA ASN A 526 -3.59 16.17 -7.35
C ASN A 526 -2.80 16.56 -6.09
N TYR A 527 -2.93 17.79 -5.62
CA TYR A 527 -2.29 18.25 -4.39
C TYR A 527 -2.73 17.43 -3.17
N ASP A 528 -4.02 17.23 -2.99
CA ASP A 528 -4.56 16.49 -1.86
C ASP A 528 -4.22 14.98 -1.96
N GLY A 529 -4.36 14.39 -3.15
CA GLY A 529 -4.19 12.96 -3.35
C GLY A 529 -2.73 12.49 -3.38
N THR A 530 -1.80 13.35 -3.78
CA THR A 530 -0.38 12.98 -3.89
C THR A 530 0.41 13.18 -2.60
N TRP A 531 -0.22 13.72 -1.56
CA TRP A 531 0.48 14.04 -0.32
C TRP A 531 1.06 12.81 0.38
N ASP A 532 0.28 11.76 0.50
CA ASP A 532 0.66 10.52 1.19
C ASP A 532 1.04 9.37 0.24
N ARG A 533 0.95 9.58 -1.09
CA ARG A 533 1.17 8.53 -2.09
C ARG A 533 2.08 9.02 -3.20
N MET A 534 2.74 8.08 -3.89
CA MET A 534 3.43 8.43 -5.14
C MET A 534 2.42 8.98 -6.14
N ALA A 535 2.73 10.12 -6.76
CA ALA A 535 1.89 10.69 -7.81
C ALA A 535 1.66 9.66 -8.94
N SER A 536 2.72 8.93 -9.32
CA SER A 536 2.65 7.88 -10.32
C SER A 536 1.80 6.66 -9.91
N ALA A 537 1.47 6.51 -8.64
CA ALA A 537 0.57 5.47 -8.15
C ALA A 537 -0.89 5.92 -8.06
N CYS A 538 -1.18 7.16 -8.43
CA CYS A 538 -2.52 7.74 -8.40
C CYS A 538 -3.11 7.86 -9.81
N TRP A 539 -4.42 7.71 -9.90
CA TRP A 539 -5.14 7.98 -11.14
C TRP A 539 -6.31 8.93 -10.91
N SER A 540 -6.67 9.65 -11.96
CA SER A 540 -7.78 10.59 -11.95
C SER A 540 -8.67 10.33 -13.16
N PHE A 541 -9.96 10.26 -12.92
CA PHE A 541 -10.96 10.08 -13.97
C PHE A 541 -11.27 11.44 -14.63
N VAL A 542 -11.17 11.52 -15.93
CA VAL A 542 -11.36 12.76 -16.68
C VAL A 542 -12.36 12.54 -17.82
N PRO A 543 -13.63 12.90 -17.65
CA PRO A 543 -14.59 12.78 -18.73
C PRO A 543 -14.30 13.82 -19.84
N LEU A 544 -14.16 13.35 -21.07
CA LEU A 544 -14.10 14.20 -22.26
C LEU A 544 -15.50 14.57 -22.77
N VAL A 545 -16.46 13.72 -22.47
CA VAL A 545 -17.89 13.91 -22.79
C VAL A 545 -18.68 14.00 -21.49
N GLU A 546 -19.86 14.60 -21.56
CA GLU A 546 -20.75 14.72 -20.41
C GLU A 546 -20.99 13.34 -19.77
N TYR A 547 -20.82 13.28 -18.46
CA TYR A 547 -21.06 12.10 -17.65
C TYR A 547 -21.53 12.53 -16.26
N GLN A 548 -21.92 11.57 -15.42
CA GLN A 548 -22.48 11.81 -14.08
C GLN A 548 -21.86 12.96 -13.31
N GLY A 549 -22.64 13.99 -13.01
CA GLY A 549 -22.26 15.08 -12.11
C GLY A 549 -21.32 16.14 -12.68
N GLY A 550 -20.74 15.93 -13.87
CA GLY A 550 -19.81 16.88 -14.46
C GLY A 550 -20.51 18.07 -15.15
N GLY A 551 -21.67 17.83 -15.72
CA GLY A 551 -22.42 18.81 -16.50
C GLY A 551 -21.63 19.37 -17.69
N GLU A 552 -22.16 20.39 -18.29
CA GLU A 552 -21.55 21.03 -19.47
C GLU A 552 -20.15 21.60 -19.16
N ALA A 553 -19.93 22.11 -17.97
CA ALA A 553 -18.64 22.68 -17.57
C ALA A 553 -17.50 21.66 -17.44
N ALA A 554 -17.84 20.35 -17.39
CA ALA A 554 -16.87 19.27 -17.32
C ALA A 554 -16.57 18.65 -18.69
N THR A 555 -17.25 19.10 -19.74
CA THR A 555 -17.16 18.52 -21.07
C THR A 555 -16.13 19.26 -21.93
N LEU A 556 -15.20 18.50 -22.52
CA LEU A 556 -14.21 19.01 -23.47
C LEU A 556 -14.56 18.67 -24.93
N GLU A 557 -15.73 18.12 -25.17
CA GLU A 557 -16.22 17.77 -26.50
C GLU A 557 -17.06 18.92 -27.11
N PRO A 558 -16.87 19.32 -28.34
CA PRO A 558 -15.84 18.84 -29.29
C PRO A 558 -14.44 19.34 -28.91
N LEU A 559 -13.45 18.46 -28.98
CA LEU A 559 -12.08 18.74 -28.49
C LEU A 559 -11.44 19.95 -29.14
N HIS A 560 -11.70 20.22 -30.46
CA HIS A 560 -11.12 21.35 -31.18
C HIS A 560 -11.64 22.71 -30.71
N GLU A 561 -12.80 22.77 -30.08
CA GLU A 561 -13.32 24.01 -29.47
C GLU A 561 -12.75 24.23 -28.05
N HIS A 562 -12.13 23.24 -27.46
CA HIS A 562 -11.57 23.30 -26.12
C HIS A 562 -10.06 22.99 -26.09
N LEU A 563 -9.36 23.34 -27.13
CA LEU A 563 -7.93 23.01 -27.30
C LEU A 563 -7.06 23.52 -26.15
N PHE A 564 -7.28 24.74 -25.71
CA PHE A 564 -6.53 25.37 -24.62
C PHE A 564 -6.76 24.59 -23.30
N GLU A 565 -8.01 24.34 -22.96
CA GLU A 565 -8.42 23.64 -21.75
C GLU A 565 -7.89 22.21 -21.75
N TYR A 566 -8.00 21.51 -22.87
CA TYR A 566 -7.54 20.13 -23.02
C TYR A 566 -6.01 20.04 -22.82
N LYS A 567 -5.24 20.87 -23.51
CA LYS A 567 -3.78 20.92 -23.39
C LYS A 567 -3.33 21.29 -21.98
N THR A 568 -3.95 22.31 -21.40
CA THR A 568 -3.65 22.78 -20.04
C THR A 568 -3.93 21.67 -19.01
N HIS A 569 -5.05 20.99 -19.15
CA HIS A 569 -5.43 19.89 -18.27
C HIS A 569 -4.45 18.73 -18.36
N MET A 570 -4.05 18.32 -19.56
CA MET A 570 -3.01 17.30 -19.74
C MET A 570 -1.69 17.70 -19.06
N MET A 571 -1.25 18.95 -19.21
CA MET A 571 -0.02 19.43 -18.56
C MET A 571 -0.11 19.41 -17.04
N GLN A 572 -1.29 19.66 -16.47
CA GLN A 572 -1.50 19.57 -15.02
C GLN A 572 -1.36 18.14 -14.51
N ASN A 573 -1.97 17.17 -15.16
CA ASN A 573 -1.94 15.78 -14.74
C ASN A 573 -0.60 15.10 -15.04
N TYR A 574 -0.12 15.18 -16.27
CA TYR A 574 1.17 14.59 -16.63
C TYR A 574 2.34 15.29 -15.95
N GLY A 575 2.23 16.61 -15.76
CA GLY A 575 3.20 17.36 -14.97
C GLY A 575 3.25 16.98 -13.50
N ALA A 576 2.16 16.46 -12.95
CA ALA A 576 2.11 15.90 -11.60
C ALA A 576 2.52 14.41 -11.54
N GLY A 577 2.73 13.76 -12.69
CA GLY A 577 2.98 12.32 -12.75
C GLY A 577 1.74 11.46 -12.43
N VAL A 578 0.57 12.09 -12.33
CA VAL A 578 -0.71 11.41 -12.10
C VAL A 578 -1.23 10.85 -13.42
N GLN A 579 -1.73 9.63 -13.37
CA GLN A 579 -2.35 9.04 -14.53
C GLN A 579 -3.75 9.61 -14.74
N ALA A 580 -3.91 10.33 -15.85
CA ALA A 580 -5.20 10.87 -16.25
C ALA A 580 -5.92 9.90 -17.18
N CYS A 581 -7.10 9.47 -16.75
CA CYS A 581 -7.96 8.56 -17.51
C CYS A 581 -8.93 9.37 -18.36
N TYR A 582 -8.47 9.86 -19.50
CA TYR A 582 -9.29 10.60 -20.44
C TYR A 582 -10.33 9.68 -21.07
N ARG A 583 -11.58 9.90 -20.72
CA ARG A 583 -12.71 9.03 -21.07
C ARG A 583 -13.56 9.63 -22.18
N GLY A 584 -13.62 8.96 -23.31
CA GLY A 584 -14.43 9.39 -24.44
C GLY A 584 -14.26 8.47 -25.65
N PRO A 585 -14.86 8.84 -26.80
CA PRO A 585 -14.77 8.05 -28.02
C PRO A 585 -13.44 8.19 -28.76
N ARG A 586 -12.66 9.23 -28.49
CA ARG A 586 -11.42 9.55 -29.18
C ARG A 586 -10.51 10.48 -28.38
N LEU A 587 -9.22 10.53 -28.75
CA LEU A 587 -8.21 11.40 -28.14
C LEU A 587 -8.07 12.76 -28.86
N TYR A 588 -8.40 12.84 -30.12
CA TYR A 588 -8.35 14.05 -30.92
C TYR A 588 -9.37 14.00 -32.07
N ASP A 589 -9.75 15.16 -32.59
CA ASP A 589 -10.77 15.30 -33.65
C ASP A 589 -10.28 16.13 -34.84
N THR A 590 -9.19 16.87 -34.68
CA THR A 590 -8.59 17.70 -35.76
C THR A 590 -7.06 17.51 -35.74
N PRO A 591 -6.36 17.93 -36.84
CA PRO A 591 -4.90 17.94 -36.85
C PRO A 591 -4.29 18.79 -35.74
N GLU A 592 -4.93 19.87 -35.33
CA GLU A 592 -4.48 20.77 -34.24
C GLU A 592 -4.58 20.09 -32.88
N THR A 593 -5.67 19.37 -32.58
CA THR A 593 -5.80 18.61 -31.34
C THR A 593 -4.85 17.42 -31.32
N GLN A 594 -4.66 16.75 -32.45
CA GLN A 594 -3.65 15.68 -32.57
C GLN A 594 -2.25 16.20 -32.24
N ALA A 595 -1.87 17.35 -32.81
CA ALA A 595 -0.58 17.97 -32.55
C ALA A 595 -0.38 18.35 -31.09
N ALA A 596 -1.42 18.89 -30.44
CA ALA A 596 -1.38 19.27 -29.04
C ALA A 596 -1.19 18.04 -28.12
N VAL A 597 -1.93 16.95 -28.34
CA VAL A 597 -1.77 15.70 -27.59
C VAL A 597 -0.38 15.11 -27.80
N THR A 598 0.08 15.06 -29.05
CA THR A 598 1.42 14.56 -29.39
C THR A 598 2.53 15.33 -28.68
N GLU A 599 2.45 16.66 -28.67
CA GLU A 599 3.43 17.53 -28.01
C GLU A 599 3.52 17.25 -26.51
N VAL A 600 2.39 17.17 -25.82
CA VAL A 600 2.34 16.91 -24.38
C VAL A 600 2.90 15.52 -24.07
N ILE A 601 2.51 14.49 -24.83
CA ILE A 601 2.96 13.12 -24.59
C ILE A 601 4.46 12.95 -24.87
N GLN A 602 4.99 13.59 -25.92
CA GLN A 602 6.44 13.60 -26.20
C GLN A 602 7.22 14.26 -25.07
N TRP A 603 6.73 15.40 -24.56
CA TRP A 603 7.33 16.06 -23.41
C TRP A 603 7.30 15.16 -22.17
N TYR A 604 6.16 14.55 -21.85
CA TYR A 604 6.05 13.60 -20.73
C TYR A 604 7.02 12.44 -20.86
N LYS A 605 7.11 11.82 -22.03
CA LYS A 605 8.04 10.70 -22.27
C LYS A 605 9.51 11.11 -22.10
N LYS A 606 9.86 12.31 -22.50
CA LYS A 606 11.22 12.85 -22.33
C LYS A 606 11.61 12.97 -20.86
N TYR A 607 10.69 13.40 -20.01
CA TYR A 607 10.92 13.65 -18.58
C TYR A 607 10.25 12.64 -17.66
N ARG A 608 9.81 11.51 -18.19
CA ARG A 608 9.04 10.50 -17.49
C ARG A 608 9.68 10.05 -16.17
N ASP A 609 10.97 9.81 -16.16
CA ASP A 609 11.66 9.32 -14.97
C ASP A 609 11.58 10.30 -13.81
N ILE A 610 11.81 11.59 -14.05
CA ILE A 610 11.72 12.58 -12.99
C ILE A 610 10.26 12.91 -12.65
N LEU A 611 9.35 12.92 -13.60
CA LEU A 611 7.92 13.17 -13.37
C LEU A 611 7.25 12.06 -12.55
N ASN A 612 7.77 10.85 -12.59
CA ASN A 612 7.28 9.72 -11.80
C ASN A 612 8.02 9.55 -10.46
N SER A 613 8.96 10.44 -10.16
CA SER A 613 9.73 10.43 -8.92
C SER A 613 8.99 11.15 -7.77
N ASP A 614 9.61 11.24 -6.60
CA ASP A 614 9.05 11.90 -5.44
C ASP A 614 8.63 13.34 -5.73
N MET A 615 7.59 13.81 -5.08
CA MET A 615 7.06 15.17 -5.21
C MET A 615 7.15 15.91 -3.88
N ILE A 616 7.62 17.15 -3.96
CA ILE A 616 7.58 18.12 -2.86
C ILE A 616 6.57 19.20 -3.23
N HIS A 617 5.58 19.41 -2.36
CA HIS A 617 4.53 20.40 -2.57
C HIS A 617 5.03 21.79 -2.17
N LEU A 618 4.88 22.78 -3.06
CA LEU A 618 5.39 24.13 -2.83
C LEU A 618 4.32 25.07 -2.28
N ARG A 619 3.24 25.21 -3.00
CA ARG A 619 2.12 26.05 -2.60
C ARG A 619 0.79 25.41 -3.01
N ARG A 620 -0.16 25.39 -2.07
CA ARG A 620 -1.50 24.84 -2.30
C ARG A 620 -2.24 25.64 -3.38
N PRO A 621 -2.90 24.98 -4.33
CA PRO A 621 -3.79 25.63 -5.28
C PRO A 621 -4.97 26.33 -4.60
N ASP A 622 -5.14 27.61 -4.86
CA ASP A 622 -6.25 28.42 -4.32
C ASP A 622 -6.96 29.25 -5.40
N ALA A 623 -6.51 29.13 -6.65
CA ALA A 623 -6.99 29.88 -7.82
C ALA A 623 -6.89 31.41 -7.67
N ARG A 624 -6.10 31.90 -6.72
CA ARG A 624 -5.89 33.34 -6.44
C ARG A 624 -4.49 33.81 -6.77
N ASP A 625 -3.52 32.93 -6.62
CA ASP A 625 -2.10 33.19 -6.87
C ASP A 625 -1.46 31.91 -7.40
N TRP A 626 -0.15 31.96 -7.72
CA TRP A 626 0.57 30.82 -8.25
C TRP A 626 0.43 29.59 -7.34
N ASP A 627 0.53 28.43 -7.92
CA ASP A 627 0.71 27.17 -7.21
C ASP A 627 1.75 26.32 -7.94
N GLY A 628 2.24 25.27 -7.27
CA GLY A 628 3.24 24.42 -7.87
C GLY A 628 3.80 23.36 -6.93
N PHE A 629 4.63 22.55 -7.53
CA PHE A 629 5.35 21.46 -6.86
C PHE A 629 6.66 21.20 -7.60
N ILE A 630 7.55 20.43 -6.97
CA ILE A 630 8.78 19.95 -7.59
C ILE A 630 8.89 18.44 -7.45
N HIS A 631 9.16 17.75 -8.55
CA HIS A 631 9.60 16.36 -8.52
C HIS A 631 11.09 16.30 -8.24
N VAL A 632 11.52 15.35 -7.41
CA VAL A 632 12.91 15.23 -6.96
C VAL A 632 13.40 13.79 -7.02
N ASN A 633 14.63 13.60 -7.48
CA ASN A 633 15.31 12.31 -7.43
C ASN A 633 16.81 12.50 -7.59
N PRO A 634 17.61 12.26 -6.53
CA PRO A 634 19.06 12.48 -6.58
C PRO A 634 19.81 11.53 -7.53
N HIS A 635 19.16 10.45 -7.98
CA HIS A 635 19.77 9.40 -8.78
C HIS A 635 19.41 9.46 -10.26
N LYS A 636 18.60 10.44 -10.68
CA LYS A 636 18.22 10.62 -12.09
C LYS A 636 19.07 11.70 -12.75
N LYS A 637 19.03 11.74 -14.10
CA LYS A 637 19.72 12.77 -14.89
C LYS A 637 19.23 14.17 -14.52
N GLU A 638 17.93 14.38 -14.61
CA GLU A 638 17.24 15.53 -14.04
C GLU A 638 17.00 15.22 -12.55
N LYS A 639 17.67 15.97 -11.67
CA LYS A 639 17.53 15.77 -10.22
C LYS A 639 16.29 16.43 -9.65
N GLY A 640 15.69 17.33 -10.41
CA GLY A 640 14.42 17.98 -10.08
C GLY A 640 13.74 18.51 -11.33
N LEU A 641 12.41 18.56 -11.27
CA LEU A 641 11.56 19.21 -12.26
C LEU A 641 10.42 19.93 -11.53
N ALA A 642 10.43 21.25 -11.56
CA ALA A 642 9.39 22.07 -10.94
C ALA A 642 8.31 22.45 -11.94
N MET A 643 7.06 22.37 -11.50
CA MET A 643 5.89 22.86 -12.24
C MET A 643 5.31 24.04 -11.49
N PHE A 644 5.14 25.16 -12.19
CA PHE A 644 4.50 26.37 -11.68
C PHE A 644 3.30 26.72 -12.54
N PHE A 645 2.20 27.07 -11.88
CA PHE A 645 0.95 27.39 -12.55
C PHE A 645 0.47 28.78 -12.15
N ASN A 646 0.03 29.54 -13.13
CA ASN A 646 -0.69 30.80 -12.94
C ASN A 646 -2.18 30.55 -13.17
N PRO A 647 -3.01 30.51 -12.13
CA PRO A 647 -4.45 30.25 -12.28
C PRO A 647 -5.24 31.50 -12.67
N THR A 648 -4.58 32.65 -12.75
CA THR A 648 -5.26 33.94 -13.03
C THR A 648 -5.28 34.26 -14.54
N HIS A 649 -6.12 35.18 -14.93
CA HIS A 649 -6.17 35.70 -16.31
C HIS A 649 -5.18 36.85 -16.57
N GLN A 650 -4.30 37.13 -15.61
CA GLN A 650 -3.33 38.20 -15.67
C GLN A 650 -1.91 37.66 -15.57
N GLU A 651 -0.98 38.32 -16.21
CA GLU A 651 0.44 38.08 -15.98
C GLU A 651 0.80 38.46 -14.53
N ILE A 652 1.49 37.55 -13.81
CA ILE A 652 1.96 37.79 -12.45
C ILE A 652 3.46 37.54 -12.37
N THR A 653 4.14 38.32 -11.53
CA THR A 653 5.55 38.12 -11.21
C THR A 653 5.70 37.80 -9.74
N ARG A 654 6.42 36.74 -9.44
CA ARG A 654 6.66 36.28 -8.06
C ARG A 654 8.11 35.86 -7.88
N THR A 655 8.66 36.09 -6.71
CA THR A 655 9.90 35.46 -6.27
C THR A 655 9.56 34.19 -5.53
N ILE A 656 10.08 33.06 -5.99
CA ILE A 656 9.81 31.74 -5.43
C ILE A 656 11.11 31.15 -4.91
N HIS A 657 11.13 30.73 -3.66
CA HIS A 657 12.23 29.97 -3.09
C HIS A 657 11.98 28.46 -3.30
N ILE A 658 12.79 27.86 -4.16
CA ILE A 658 12.64 26.46 -4.54
C ILE A 658 13.51 25.59 -3.59
N PRO A 659 12.90 24.67 -2.81
CA PRO A 659 13.67 23.78 -1.93
C PRO A 659 14.28 22.65 -2.76
N LEU A 660 15.61 22.51 -2.68
CA LEU A 660 16.37 21.53 -3.45
C LEU A 660 17.03 20.44 -2.58
N TYR A 661 16.74 20.39 -1.29
CA TYR A 661 17.37 19.43 -0.39
C TYR A 661 17.26 17.98 -0.91
N TYR A 662 16.06 17.57 -1.31
CA TYR A 662 15.79 16.20 -1.76
C TYR A 662 16.26 15.91 -3.20
N THR A 663 16.81 16.88 -3.89
CA THR A 663 17.54 16.65 -5.15
C THR A 663 18.94 16.09 -4.91
N GLY A 664 19.46 16.15 -3.68
CA GLY A 664 20.81 15.78 -3.34
C GLY A 664 21.88 16.81 -3.70
N LEU A 665 21.50 17.93 -4.31
CA LEU A 665 22.42 19.04 -4.62
C LEU A 665 22.81 19.78 -3.32
N THR A 666 24.07 20.17 -3.20
CA THR A 666 24.60 20.74 -1.95
C THR A 666 25.18 22.15 -2.08
N GLN A 667 25.66 22.54 -3.25
CA GLN A 667 26.35 23.83 -3.44
C GLN A 667 25.74 24.66 -4.55
N THR A 668 25.53 24.08 -5.72
CA THR A 668 25.01 24.76 -6.90
C THR A 668 23.94 23.91 -7.59
N ALA A 669 23.05 24.58 -8.31
CA ALA A 669 22.07 23.97 -9.18
C ALA A 669 22.12 24.62 -10.57
N ARG A 670 22.12 23.82 -11.61
CA ARG A 670 21.92 24.27 -12.99
C ARG A 670 20.44 24.13 -13.34
N ILE A 671 19.78 25.25 -13.51
CA ILE A 671 18.33 25.32 -13.73
C ILE A 671 18.06 25.92 -15.11
N ARG A 672 17.21 25.28 -15.88
CA ARG A 672 16.70 25.82 -17.13
C ARG A 672 15.18 25.93 -17.08
N GLU A 673 14.67 26.98 -17.65
CA GLU A 673 13.23 27.12 -17.91
C GLU A 673 12.92 26.46 -19.24
N LYS A 674 12.04 25.45 -19.22
CA LYS A 674 11.70 24.64 -20.40
C LYS A 674 12.97 24.12 -21.10
N GLU A 675 13.13 24.37 -22.40
CA GLU A 675 14.29 23.95 -23.21
C GLU A 675 15.33 25.07 -23.40
N GLN A 676 15.28 26.12 -22.59
CA GLN A 676 16.22 27.23 -22.65
C GLN A 676 17.61 26.87 -22.12
N LYS A 677 18.57 27.75 -22.32
CA LYS A 677 19.93 27.58 -21.80
C LYS A 677 19.93 27.59 -20.27
N PRO A 678 20.58 26.60 -19.60
CA PRO A 678 20.62 26.55 -18.16
C PRO A 678 21.43 27.69 -17.55
N VAL A 679 20.99 28.13 -16.37
CA VAL A 679 21.65 29.11 -15.53
C VAL A 679 22.10 28.44 -14.25
N THR A 680 23.31 28.75 -13.76
CA THR A 680 23.84 28.21 -12.52
C THR A 680 23.47 29.12 -11.36
N TYR A 681 22.87 28.53 -10.33
CA TYR A 681 22.53 29.20 -9.07
C TYR A 681 23.34 28.61 -7.92
N LYS A 682 23.76 29.46 -6.98
CA LYS A 682 24.33 29.04 -5.72
C LYS A 682 23.22 28.76 -4.72
N LEU A 683 23.28 27.61 -4.04
CA LEU A 683 22.30 27.26 -3.01
C LEU A 683 22.50 28.08 -1.75
N ASN A 684 21.41 28.48 -1.11
CA ASN A 684 21.37 29.04 0.24
C ASN A 684 21.72 27.95 1.27
N ARG A 685 21.93 28.35 2.55
CA ARG A 685 22.25 27.41 3.62
C ARG A 685 21.17 26.36 3.88
N ASP A 686 19.92 26.68 3.58
CA ASP A 686 18.74 25.81 3.69
C ASP A 686 18.47 25.01 2.41
N TYR A 687 19.44 24.97 1.48
CA TYR A 687 19.33 24.31 0.16
C TYR A 687 18.26 24.88 -0.76
N THR A 688 17.82 26.12 -0.58
CA THR A 688 16.92 26.81 -1.50
C THR A 688 17.68 27.62 -2.55
N VAL A 689 17.02 27.90 -3.65
CA VAL A 689 17.43 28.87 -4.68
C VAL A 689 16.35 29.91 -4.92
#